data_c74298cb6a9dfbd118e23d84622a7b5c
#
_entry.id   c74298cb6a9dfbd118e23d84622a7b5c
#
_cell.length_a   1.000
_cell.length_b   1.000
_cell.length_c   1.000
_cell.angle_alpha   90.00
_cell.angle_beta   90.00
_cell.angle_gamma   90.00
#
_symmetry.space_group_name_H-M   'P 1'
#
loop_
_entity.id
_entity.type
_entity.pdbx_description
1 polymer ?
#
loop_
_entity_poly.entity_id
_entity_poly.type
_entity_poly.pdbx_seq_one_letter_code
_entity_poly.pdbx_strand_id
1 'polypeptide(L)'
;AGICALGSSVSISGGYITNNNCQFDYKNQFDYKNNNAFDAHNGNGCHGGGGIAAYDGGSLEISGGYITGNYSAEAGGGVYAGYFHQPLSTFTFSGGTIANNVAKNSEGGGVRIAAPTIGTFDVSGQKAYITNNETLTTNDWGGGGIFVQGGGTWKDGNSETPVASAKLYIYSTLIKDNSAQGYGGGFAACPSGKTAITDTNGIAIFDNTDESGENLSGGTNGKNEDQPTSVQGGEITEEFKNAGHKDLFLIRASSNSDYIAAVTGQMLGGGAANWSGTIDKTPTSIGKYEGAQAKYMIGLAASPSDADKDAATGAATLFITGNSSNIHGGGIMTNGDVIAGSTMRVSVYPKMKLSGTKKLEGRNLEEGEFEFQLLKPAKSGKAPSFDKDGKLQLNDCSKVVDGVTNDADGNFAFNLGRVYSDGSIVYYLVEDPGDNPVAGVVYDRTIYKIEFETNEAETRQVLDIAYTYYAVTKVTVTDLKKNESNTIAPSGGSDVSIEITQDTTFKNTYSAEGSWTPQVTKKVDGGEMKRFKFELYTKDSNGNEKVLDTKYTEKGTGNESTVSFATQTISLGIKDLDSNRQKKLTYYIRECAADAGEGTSHKGYTNDTKTFKVMVTAKDNEDGTLTCKPAYYEVDANDQESANPTDNPTFINTYSTSLPLSGMSGVTLTYLAGAAVLCAAAAWMHIRRKANAKGGERRE
;
A
#
# COMPACT_ATOMS: atom_id res chain seq x y z
N ALA A 1 22.09 -6.22 -51.95
CA ALA A 1 20.70 -6.70 -51.92
C ALA A 1 20.48 -7.84 -52.89
N GLY A 2 19.66 -8.79 -52.53
CA GLY A 2 19.17 -9.81 -53.47
C GLY A 2 18.23 -9.18 -54.49
N ILE A 3 17.40 -8.24 -54.07
CA ILE A 3 16.55 -7.40 -54.92
C ILE A 3 16.84 -5.94 -54.59
N CYS A 4 17.15 -5.15 -55.64
CA CYS A 4 17.27 -3.70 -55.51
C CYS A 4 16.31 -3.04 -56.49
N ALA A 5 15.32 -2.29 -55.99
CA ALA A 5 14.31 -1.60 -56.78
C ALA A 5 14.41 -0.10 -56.54
N LEU A 6 14.56 0.65 -57.59
CA LEU A 6 14.65 2.10 -57.60
C LEU A 6 13.47 2.67 -58.42
N GLY A 7 12.59 3.40 -57.80
CA GLY A 7 11.38 3.94 -58.43
C GLY A 7 10.40 2.90 -58.97
N SER A 8 10.50 1.66 -58.51
CA SER A 8 9.77 0.51 -59.06
C SER A 8 9.02 -0.23 -57.98
N SER A 9 7.90 -0.87 -58.37
CA SER A 9 7.12 -1.69 -57.45
C SER A 9 7.68 -3.12 -57.39
N VAL A 10 7.72 -3.64 -56.14
CA VAL A 10 8.16 -5.01 -55.84
C VAL A 10 7.01 -5.73 -55.14
N SER A 11 6.64 -6.91 -55.61
CA SER A 11 5.66 -7.77 -54.95
C SER A 11 6.28 -9.17 -54.74
N ILE A 12 6.28 -9.62 -53.50
CA ILE A 12 6.80 -10.93 -53.07
C ILE A 12 5.62 -11.73 -52.50
N SER A 13 5.19 -12.72 -53.27
CA SER A 13 4.07 -13.62 -52.89
C SER A 13 4.52 -15.00 -52.46
N GLY A 14 5.82 -15.29 -52.58
CA GLY A 14 6.39 -16.62 -52.27
C GLY A 14 7.85 -16.72 -52.62
N GLY A 15 8.42 -17.93 -52.50
CA GLY A 15 9.81 -18.21 -52.81
C GLY A 15 10.79 -17.84 -51.69
N TYR A 16 12.10 -17.81 -52.07
CA TYR A 16 13.19 -17.60 -51.13
C TYR A 16 14.12 -16.49 -51.61
N ILE A 17 14.34 -15.50 -50.76
CA ILE A 17 15.37 -14.48 -50.93
C ILE A 17 16.36 -14.71 -49.80
N THR A 18 17.44 -15.41 -50.07
CA THR A 18 18.27 -15.95 -48.99
C THR A 18 19.76 -15.83 -49.27
N ASN A 19 20.52 -15.70 -48.17
CA ASN A 19 21.98 -15.66 -48.16
C ASN A 19 22.58 -14.56 -49.03
N ASN A 20 21.89 -13.46 -49.24
CA ASN A 20 22.42 -12.31 -49.91
C ASN A 20 23.29 -11.49 -48.96
N ASN A 21 24.36 -10.94 -49.48
CA ASN A 21 25.34 -10.21 -48.70
C ASN A 21 25.59 -8.83 -49.34
N CYS A 22 25.09 -7.79 -48.65
CA CYS A 22 25.32 -6.40 -49.00
C CYS A 22 26.49 -5.87 -48.16
N GLN A 23 27.71 -5.98 -48.70
CA GLN A 23 28.94 -5.62 -47.98
C GLN A 23 29.38 -4.16 -48.14
N PHE A 24 28.58 -3.34 -48.78
CA PHE A 24 28.93 -1.93 -48.93
C PHE A 24 28.99 -1.26 -47.53
N ASP A 25 30.22 -1.08 -47.08
CA ASP A 25 30.53 -0.42 -45.82
C ASP A 25 30.75 1.07 -46.07
N TYR A 26 29.75 1.81 -45.83
CA TYR A 26 29.72 3.23 -46.07
C TYR A 26 30.69 4.02 -45.18
N LYS A 27 30.88 3.58 -43.93
CA LYS A 27 31.75 4.23 -42.95
C LYS A 27 33.22 4.23 -43.33
N ASN A 28 33.66 3.26 -44.09
CA ASN A 28 35.06 3.12 -44.49
C ASN A 28 35.38 3.73 -45.85
N GLN A 29 34.41 4.15 -46.66
CA GLN A 29 34.62 4.66 -48.00
C GLN A 29 34.34 6.14 -48.20
N PHE A 30 33.72 6.82 -47.23
CA PHE A 30 33.37 8.23 -47.32
C PHE A 30 33.83 9.03 -46.08
N ASP A 31 34.38 10.21 -46.34
CA ASP A 31 34.78 11.17 -45.32
C ASP A 31 33.54 11.89 -44.75
N TYR A 32 32.98 11.35 -43.64
CA TYR A 32 31.86 11.91 -42.94
C TYR A 32 32.05 13.35 -42.44
N LYS A 33 33.28 13.86 -42.42
CA LYS A 33 33.56 15.19 -41.90
C LYS A 33 33.22 16.31 -42.88
N ASN A 34 33.13 16.02 -44.14
CA ASN A 34 32.93 17.03 -45.18
C ASN A 34 31.60 16.91 -45.95
N ASN A 35 30.88 15.82 -45.85
CA ASN A 35 29.57 15.64 -46.46
C ASN A 35 28.55 15.27 -45.39
N ASN A 36 27.39 15.92 -45.38
CA ASN A 36 26.24 15.43 -44.64
C ASN A 36 26.03 13.96 -44.98
N ALA A 37 25.80 13.11 -44.00
CA ALA A 37 25.62 11.67 -44.19
C ALA A 37 24.58 11.29 -45.27
N PHE A 38 23.73 12.25 -45.64
CA PHE A 38 22.71 12.14 -46.65
C PHE A 38 23.16 12.61 -48.05
N ASP A 39 24.16 13.49 -48.13
CA ASP A 39 24.70 13.94 -49.43
C ASP A 39 25.52 12.85 -50.13
N ALA A 40 26.12 11.99 -49.37
CA ALA A 40 26.83 10.83 -49.91
C ALA A 40 25.90 9.84 -50.63
N HIS A 41 24.62 10.06 -50.54
CA HIS A 41 23.58 9.22 -51.12
C HIS A 41 23.16 9.67 -52.52
N ASN A 42 23.90 10.57 -53.12
CA ASN A 42 23.64 10.96 -54.49
C ASN A 42 23.79 9.77 -55.45
N GLY A 43 22.78 8.94 -55.41
CA GLY A 43 22.32 8.21 -56.57
C GLY A 43 22.90 6.81 -56.85
N ASN A 44 23.93 6.31 -56.20
CA ASN A 44 24.53 5.05 -56.66
C ASN A 44 24.80 4.01 -55.56
N GLY A 45 24.33 4.22 -54.35
CA GLY A 45 24.59 3.31 -53.25
C GLY A 45 23.33 2.75 -52.62
N CYS A 46 23.29 1.48 -52.45
CA CYS A 46 22.27 0.80 -51.63
C CYS A 46 22.61 1.00 -50.16
N HIS A 47 21.79 1.72 -49.41
CA HIS A 47 22.02 2.03 -47.97
C HIS A 47 21.71 0.87 -47.05
N GLY A 48 21.45 -0.26 -47.61
CA GLY A 48 21.09 -1.44 -46.85
C GLY A 48 20.21 -2.37 -47.67
N GLY A 49 19.45 -3.20 -46.96
CA GLY A 49 18.61 -4.21 -47.55
C GLY A 49 19.41 -5.41 -48.03
N GLY A 50 19.88 -6.26 -47.15
CA GLY A 50 20.59 -7.47 -47.51
C GLY A 50 19.77 -8.35 -48.45
N GLY A 51 18.51 -8.60 -48.11
CA GLY A 51 17.56 -9.31 -48.96
C GLY A 51 16.91 -8.40 -49.99
N ILE A 52 16.19 -7.38 -49.58
CA ILE A 52 15.45 -6.45 -50.43
C ILE A 52 15.81 -5.01 -50.06
N ALA A 53 16.06 -4.21 -51.09
CA ALA A 53 16.19 -2.76 -51.01
C ALA A 53 15.20 -2.11 -51.98
N ALA A 54 14.23 -1.39 -51.50
CA ALA A 54 13.22 -0.69 -52.29
C ALA A 54 13.23 0.79 -51.98
N TYR A 55 13.46 1.64 -53.01
CA TYR A 55 13.67 3.07 -52.87
C TYR A 55 12.84 3.90 -53.85
N ASP A 56 12.78 5.20 -53.61
CA ASP A 56 12.44 6.26 -54.56
C ASP A 56 11.06 6.14 -55.23
N GLY A 57 9.99 6.10 -54.47
CA GLY A 57 8.63 6.27 -54.96
C GLY A 57 7.97 5.01 -55.54
N GLY A 58 8.62 3.87 -55.56
CA GLY A 58 8.01 2.59 -55.89
C GLY A 58 7.08 2.10 -54.77
N SER A 59 6.65 0.83 -54.87
CA SER A 59 5.91 0.15 -53.79
C SER A 59 6.59 -1.14 -53.39
N LEU A 60 6.41 -1.56 -52.16
CA LEU A 60 6.85 -2.87 -51.68
C LEU A 60 5.65 -3.59 -51.04
N GLU A 61 5.35 -4.76 -51.59
CA GLU A 61 4.36 -5.66 -51.04
C GLU A 61 5.00 -7.03 -50.75
N ILE A 62 4.84 -7.50 -49.51
CA ILE A 62 5.28 -8.84 -49.11
C ILE A 62 4.05 -9.57 -48.56
N SER A 63 3.52 -10.50 -49.33
CA SER A 63 2.37 -11.30 -49.00
C SER A 63 2.68 -12.78 -48.76
N GLY A 64 3.95 -13.16 -48.89
CA GLY A 64 4.43 -14.52 -48.68
C GLY A 64 5.91 -14.68 -48.92
N GLY A 65 6.41 -15.92 -48.87
CA GLY A 65 7.82 -16.25 -49.10
C GLY A 65 8.72 -16.09 -47.86
N TYR A 66 10.01 -16.32 -48.10
CA TYR A 66 11.03 -16.34 -47.06
C TYR A 66 12.20 -15.39 -47.44
N ILE A 67 12.40 -14.38 -46.61
CA ILE A 67 13.52 -13.44 -46.70
C ILE A 67 14.43 -13.77 -45.51
N THR A 68 15.44 -14.60 -45.74
CA THR A 68 16.15 -15.22 -44.61
C THR A 68 17.66 -15.35 -44.85
N GLY A 69 18.43 -15.24 -43.77
CA GLY A 69 19.88 -15.39 -43.80
C GLY A 69 20.60 -14.30 -44.61
N ASN A 70 19.99 -13.15 -44.80
CA ASN A 70 20.59 -12.04 -45.53
C ASN A 70 21.39 -11.14 -44.57
N TYR A 71 22.42 -10.54 -45.10
CA TYR A 71 23.33 -9.66 -44.38
C TYR A 71 23.41 -8.30 -45.06
N SER A 72 23.34 -7.25 -44.26
CA SER A 72 23.63 -5.88 -44.65
C SER A 72 24.76 -5.31 -43.80
N ALA A 73 25.79 -4.75 -44.42
CA ALA A 73 26.81 -4.00 -43.71
C ALA A 73 26.26 -2.72 -43.07
N GLU A 74 25.18 -2.21 -43.60
CA GLU A 74 24.44 -1.06 -43.06
C GLU A 74 23.09 -1.52 -42.47
N ALA A 75 21.99 -0.82 -42.74
CA ALA A 75 20.67 -1.04 -42.18
C ALA A 75 19.85 -2.09 -42.98
N GLY A 76 18.79 -2.60 -42.36
CA GLY A 76 17.83 -3.48 -42.98
C GLY A 76 18.46 -4.81 -43.46
N GLY A 77 18.86 -5.67 -42.53
CA GLY A 77 19.47 -6.96 -42.88
C GLY A 77 18.61 -7.76 -43.83
N GLY A 78 17.32 -7.89 -43.60
CA GLY A 78 16.34 -8.46 -44.48
C GLY A 78 15.81 -7.48 -45.52
N VAL A 79 15.21 -6.38 -45.05
CA VAL A 79 14.47 -5.43 -45.89
C VAL A 79 14.83 -4.00 -45.50
N TYR A 80 15.12 -3.19 -46.50
CA TYR A 80 15.20 -1.74 -46.40
C TYR A 80 14.11 -1.11 -47.28
N ALA A 81 13.20 -0.37 -46.67
CA ALA A 81 12.03 0.18 -47.33
C ALA A 81 12.02 1.71 -47.27
N GLY A 82 12.04 2.36 -48.42
CA GLY A 82 12.00 3.79 -48.55
C GLY A 82 13.39 4.45 -48.51
N TYR A 83 13.38 5.76 -48.59
CA TYR A 83 14.58 6.58 -48.56
C TYR A 83 14.26 7.88 -47.81
N PHE A 84 15.20 8.45 -47.09
CA PHE A 84 14.95 9.52 -46.14
C PHE A 84 14.12 10.71 -46.64
N HIS A 85 14.12 11.04 -47.89
CA HIS A 85 13.30 12.15 -48.42
C HIS A 85 12.35 11.71 -49.54
N GLN A 86 12.44 10.49 -49.98
CA GLN A 86 11.55 9.92 -51.01
C GLN A 86 10.93 8.61 -50.51
N PRO A 87 9.68 8.67 -50.00
CA PRO A 87 9.03 7.48 -49.49
C PRO A 87 8.70 6.50 -50.59
N LEU A 88 8.51 5.24 -50.23
CA LEU A 88 7.70 4.35 -51.04
C LEU A 88 6.26 4.84 -51.07
N SER A 89 5.57 4.65 -52.19
CA SER A 89 4.15 4.96 -52.28
C SER A 89 3.34 4.08 -51.31
N THR A 90 3.73 2.81 -51.15
CA THR A 90 3.18 1.89 -50.13
C THR A 90 4.24 0.89 -49.71
N PHE A 91 4.20 0.50 -48.44
CA PHE A 91 4.91 -0.68 -47.94
C PHE A 91 3.92 -1.52 -47.14
N THR A 92 3.61 -2.72 -47.65
CA THR A 92 2.68 -3.64 -46.99
C THR A 92 3.37 -4.97 -46.68
N PHE A 93 3.09 -5.49 -45.48
CA PHE A 93 3.49 -6.83 -45.06
C PHE A 93 2.25 -7.58 -44.58
N SER A 94 1.77 -8.50 -45.41
CA SER A 94 0.54 -9.27 -45.17
C SER A 94 0.77 -10.78 -45.06
N GLY A 95 2.03 -11.24 -45.17
CA GLY A 95 2.37 -12.64 -45.04
C GLY A 95 3.85 -12.92 -45.31
N GLY A 96 4.28 -14.15 -45.00
CA GLY A 96 5.66 -14.59 -45.21
C GLY A 96 6.53 -14.53 -43.94
N THR A 97 7.82 -14.76 -44.14
CA THR A 97 8.80 -14.86 -43.05
C THR A 97 10.04 -14.04 -43.38
N ILE A 98 10.39 -13.13 -42.46
CA ILE A 98 11.63 -12.36 -42.47
C ILE A 98 12.45 -12.84 -41.26
N ALA A 99 13.49 -13.65 -41.53
CA ALA A 99 14.17 -14.35 -40.44
C ALA A 99 15.68 -14.46 -40.61
N ASN A 100 16.39 -14.54 -39.49
CA ASN A 100 17.83 -14.78 -39.45
C ASN A 100 18.63 -13.77 -40.29
N ASN A 101 18.17 -12.55 -40.44
CA ASN A 101 18.84 -11.48 -41.15
C ASN A 101 19.66 -10.63 -40.20
N VAL A 102 20.75 -10.06 -40.68
CA VAL A 102 21.70 -9.29 -39.87
C VAL A 102 21.96 -7.92 -40.49
N ALA A 103 21.79 -6.87 -39.68
CA ALA A 103 22.30 -5.53 -39.95
C ALA A 103 23.52 -5.28 -39.07
N LYS A 104 24.67 -4.87 -39.65
CA LYS A 104 25.93 -4.78 -38.90
C LYS A 104 26.13 -3.42 -38.25
N ASN A 105 26.09 -2.34 -39.02
CA ASN A 105 26.52 -1.03 -38.58
C ASN A 105 25.36 -0.07 -38.28
N SER A 106 24.13 -0.43 -38.63
CA SER A 106 22.96 0.40 -38.48
C SER A 106 21.72 -0.42 -38.09
N GLU A 107 20.54 0.18 -38.14
CA GLU A 107 19.34 -0.32 -37.52
C GLU A 107 18.52 -1.28 -38.39
N GLY A 108 17.63 -2.05 -37.76
CA GLY A 108 16.66 -2.91 -38.40
C GLY A 108 17.26 -4.21 -38.90
N GLY A 109 17.56 -5.16 -38.03
CA GLY A 109 18.08 -6.47 -38.41
C GLY A 109 17.19 -7.19 -39.41
N GLY A 110 15.89 -7.23 -39.15
CA GLY A 110 14.88 -7.73 -40.07
C GLY A 110 14.45 -6.68 -41.09
N VAL A 111 13.91 -5.58 -40.63
CA VAL A 111 13.26 -4.54 -41.46
C VAL A 111 13.66 -3.15 -40.99
N ARG A 112 14.02 -2.29 -41.91
CA ARG A 112 14.11 -0.85 -41.72
C ARG A 112 13.09 -0.13 -42.57
N ILE A 113 12.29 0.75 -41.93
CA ILE A 113 11.36 1.66 -42.61
C ILE A 113 11.94 3.06 -42.54
N ALA A 114 12.37 3.59 -43.67
CA ALA A 114 12.99 4.90 -43.76
C ALA A 114 11.91 6.01 -43.79
N ALA A 115 12.21 7.16 -43.16
CA ALA A 115 11.35 8.33 -43.22
C ALA A 115 11.26 8.89 -44.65
N PRO A 116 10.11 9.34 -45.11
CA PRO A 116 8.79 9.38 -44.47
C PRO A 116 7.86 8.21 -44.90
N THR A 117 8.38 7.04 -45.19
CA THR A 117 7.63 5.86 -45.67
C THR A 117 6.59 5.43 -44.63
N ILE A 118 5.41 5.01 -45.12
CA ILE A 118 4.35 4.43 -44.28
C ILE A 118 4.30 2.92 -44.53
N GLY A 119 4.58 2.15 -43.47
CA GLY A 119 4.43 0.71 -43.43
C GLY A 119 3.08 0.31 -42.85
N THR A 120 2.40 -0.66 -43.48
CA THR A 120 1.19 -1.27 -42.95
C THR A 120 1.40 -2.79 -42.88
N PHE A 121 1.48 -3.29 -41.65
CA PHE A 121 1.66 -4.73 -41.38
C PHE A 121 0.35 -5.28 -40.87
N ASP A 122 -0.46 -5.78 -41.79
CA ASP A 122 -1.77 -6.36 -41.57
C ASP A 122 -1.82 -7.75 -42.17
N VAL A 123 -1.81 -8.77 -41.34
CA VAL A 123 -1.78 -10.17 -41.74
C VAL A 123 -3.14 -10.79 -41.45
N SER A 124 -3.82 -11.24 -42.49
CA SER A 124 -5.10 -11.90 -42.40
C SER A 124 -5.12 -13.26 -43.11
N GLY A 125 -5.79 -14.23 -42.52
CA GLY A 125 -6.00 -15.56 -43.07
C GLY A 125 -4.75 -16.48 -43.06
N GLN A 126 -3.61 -16.00 -42.59
CA GLN A 126 -2.35 -16.75 -42.44
C GLN A 126 -1.55 -16.19 -41.26
N LYS A 127 -0.39 -16.78 -41.00
CA LYS A 127 0.59 -16.27 -40.02
C LYS A 127 1.80 -15.73 -40.71
N ALA A 128 2.38 -14.66 -40.21
CA ALA A 128 3.62 -14.06 -40.70
C ALA A 128 4.61 -13.88 -39.55
N TYR A 129 5.90 -13.91 -39.89
CA TYR A 129 6.97 -13.94 -38.90
C TYR A 129 8.09 -12.95 -39.24
N ILE A 130 8.50 -12.18 -38.24
CA ILE A 130 9.74 -11.41 -38.21
C ILE A 130 10.54 -11.95 -37.03
N THR A 131 11.45 -12.87 -37.27
CA THR A 131 12.00 -13.69 -36.20
C THR A 131 13.50 -13.93 -36.34
N ASN A 132 14.20 -14.01 -35.21
CA ASN A 132 15.62 -14.30 -35.13
C ASN A 132 16.49 -13.35 -35.99
N ASN A 133 16.05 -12.12 -36.19
CA ASN A 133 16.86 -11.11 -36.85
C ASN A 133 17.72 -10.38 -35.83
N GLU A 134 18.84 -9.84 -36.28
CA GLU A 134 19.81 -9.25 -35.37
C GLU A 134 20.36 -7.92 -35.92
N THR A 135 20.51 -6.94 -35.03
CA THR A 135 21.34 -5.78 -35.32
C THR A 135 22.54 -5.74 -34.38
N LEU A 136 23.72 -5.63 -34.98
CA LEU A 136 25.00 -5.60 -34.29
C LEU A 136 25.50 -4.17 -34.04
N THR A 137 24.73 -3.17 -34.40
CA THR A 137 25.12 -1.77 -34.19
C THR A 137 25.30 -1.46 -32.71
N THR A 138 26.32 -0.67 -32.41
CA THR A 138 26.57 -0.10 -31.07
C THR A 138 26.50 1.43 -31.08
N ASN A 139 26.23 2.02 -32.25
CA ASN A 139 26.29 3.47 -32.46
C ASN A 139 24.95 4.10 -32.89
N ASP A 140 23.97 3.27 -33.22
CA ASP A 140 22.66 3.68 -33.70
C ASP A 140 21.56 3.14 -32.76
N TRP A 141 20.30 3.36 -33.11
CA TRP A 141 19.18 3.12 -32.18
C TRP A 141 18.80 1.64 -32.01
N GLY A 142 19.13 0.75 -32.93
CA GLY A 142 18.85 -0.69 -32.80
C GLY A 142 17.68 -1.21 -33.62
N GLY A 143 16.77 -1.95 -33.01
CA GLY A 143 15.67 -2.62 -33.68
C GLY A 143 16.07 -3.94 -34.31
N GLY A 144 16.25 -5.00 -33.52
CA GLY A 144 16.63 -6.32 -34.04
C GLY A 144 15.65 -6.85 -35.06
N GLY A 145 14.34 -6.78 -34.77
CA GLY A 145 13.28 -7.13 -35.71
C GLY A 145 12.99 -6.00 -36.70
N ILE A 146 12.55 -4.86 -36.17
CA ILE A 146 12.09 -3.71 -36.98
C ILE A 146 12.67 -2.41 -36.42
N PHE A 147 13.06 -1.53 -37.34
CA PHE A 147 13.35 -0.13 -37.04
C PHE A 147 12.46 0.81 -37.84
N VAL A 148 11.90 1.82 -37.20
CA VAL A 148 11.06 2.87 -37.83
C VAL A 148 11.73 4.22 -37.66
N GLN A 149 12.12 4.87 -38.74
CA GLN A 149 12.94 6.07 -38.72
C GLN A 149 12.14 7.35 -38.46
N GLY A 150 12.65 8.19 -37.55
CA GLY A 150 12.13 9.53 -37.29
C GLY A 150 12.34 10.51 -38.45
N GLY A 151 11.55 11.56 -38.40
CA GLY A 151 11.71 12.69 -39.31
C GLY A 151 12.95 13.53 -39.00
N GLY A 152 13.17 14.54 -39.81
CA GLY A 152 14.30 15.44 -39.66
C GLY A 152 14.29 16.54 -40.72
N THR A 153 15.46 17.03 -41.05
CA THR A 153 15.65 17.99 -42.14
C THR A 153 16.63 17.44 -43.14
N TRP A 154 16.18 17.29 -44.38
CA TRP A 154 17.08 16.93 -45.46
C TRP A 154 17.73 18.21 -45.97
N LYS A 155 19.04 18.16 -46.19
CA LYS A 155 19.83 19.29 -46.71
C LYS A 155 20.39 18.95 -48.08
N ASP A 156 20.09 19.80 -49.04
CA ASP A 156 20.66 19.79 -50.38
C ASP A 156 21.33 21.12 -50.66
N GLY A 157 22.64 21.16 -50.50
CA GLY A 157 23.40 22.41 -50.54
C GLY A 157 22.88 23.42 -49.47
N ASN A 158 22.33 24.53 -49.91
CA ASN A 158 21.74 25.56 -49.07
C ASN A 158 20.22 25.35 -48.81
N SER A 159 19.63 24.33 -49.41
CA SER A 159 18.20 24.05 -49.26
C SER A 159 17.97 23.07 -48.11
N GLU A 160 17.07 23.41 -47.21
CA GLU A 160 16.63 22.56 -46.09
C GLU A 160 15.17 22.16 -46.32
N THR A 161 14.89 20.88 -46.41
CA THR A 161 13.53 20.35 -46.57
C THR A 161 13.15 19.51 -45.36
N PRO A 162 12.10 19.86 -44.61
CA PRO A 162 11.60 19.05 -43.55
C PRO A 162 11.10 17.68 -44.08
N VAL A 163 11.48 16.60 -43.40
CA VAL A 163 11.06 15.24 -43.71
C VAL A 163 10.23 14.71 -42.57
N ALA A 164 9.01 14.28 -42.84
CA ALA A 164 8.14 13.68 -41.83
C ALA A 164 8.71 12.34 -41.33
N SER A 165 8.34 11.94 -40.11
CA SER A 165 8.67 10.62 -39.58
C SER A 165 8.08 9.51 -40.46
N ALA A 166 8.80 8.38 -40.56
CA ALA A 166 8.18 7.15 -41.02
C ALA A 166 7.06 6.75 -40.03
N LYS A 167 6.07 6.03 -40.55
CA LYS A 167 4.98 5.49 -39.79
C LYS A 167 4.87 3.99 -39.96
N LEU A 168 4.57 3.28 -38.88
CA LEU A 168 4.26 1.86 -38.93
C LEU A 168 2.91 1.61 -38.27
N TYR A 169 1.99 1.04 -39.03
CA TYR A 169 0.76 0.48 -38.53
C TYR A 169 0.89 -1.02 -38.43
N ILE A 170 0.67 -1.58 -37.22
CA ILE A 170 0.71 -3.02 -36.97
C ILE A 170 -0.57 -3.49 -36.31
N TYR A 171 -1.02 -4.67 -36.73
CA TYR A 171 -2.27 -5.25 -36.25
C TYR A 171 -2.05 -6.70 -35.83
N SER A 172 -2.81 -7.17 -34.86
CA SER A 172 -2.83 -8.56 -34.39
C SER A 172 -1.43 -9.15 -34.16
N THR A 173 -0.56 -8.37 -33.51
CA THR A 173 0.88 -8.65 -33.39
C THR A 173 1.26 -9.14 -32.01
N LEU A 174 2.05 -10.22 -31.95
CA LEU A 174 2.71 -10.71 -30.74
C LEU A 174 4.20 -10.37 -30.77
N ILE A 175 4.70 -9.68 -29.75
CA ILE A 175 6.11 -9.33 -29.56
C ILE A 175 6.61 -10.02 -28.29
N LYS A 176 7.37 -11.09 -28.45
CA LYS A 176 7.88 -11.87 -27.31
C LYS A 176 9.22 -12.53 -27.62
N ASP A 177 9.90 -12.96 -26.58
CA ASP A 177 11.19 -13.67 -26.67
C ASP A 177 12.28 -12.87 -27.43
N ASN A 178 12.14 -11.53 -27.50
CA ASN A 178 13.17 -10.66 -28.07
C ASN A 178 14.13 -10.19 -26.96
N SER A 179 15.34 -9.81 -27.38
CA SER A 179 16.38 -9.38 -26.45
C SER A 179 17.07 -8.09 -26.90
N ALA A 180 17.44 -7.24 -25.93
CA ALA A 180 18.26 -6.06 -26.15
C ALA A 180 19.39 -6.01 -25.13
N GLN A 181 20.60 -5.59 -25.53
CA GLN A 181 21.66 -5.29 -24.56
C GLN A 181 21.42 -3.97 -23.83
N GLY A 182 20.60 -3.10 -24.39
CA GLY A 182 20.07 -1.90 -23.77
C GLY A 182 18.68 -2.11 -23.20
N TYR A 183 17.78 -1.15 -23.42
CA TYR A 183 16.41 -1.18 -22.91
C TYR A 183 15.39 -1.65 -23.95
N GLY A 184 14.26 -2.16 -23.44
CA GLY A 184 13.11 -2.50 -24.27
C GLY A 184 13.36 -3.69 -25.18
N GLY A 185 13.67 -4.85 -24.62
CA GLY A 185 13.84 -6.07 -25.38
C GLY A 185 12.69 -6.34 -26.34
N GLY A 186 11.45 -6.06 -25.94
CA GLY A 186 10.29 -6.13 -26.82
C GLY A 186 10.17 -4.92 -27.75
N PHE A 187 9.97 -3.76 -27.15
CA PHE A 187 9.69 -2.52 -27.85
C PHE A 187 10.41 -1.35 -27.18
N ALA A 188 11.13 -0.57 -27.97
CA ALA A 188 11.76 0.64 -27.51
C ALA A 188 11.40 1.83 -28.41
N ALA A 189 11.20 3.00 -27.81
CA ALA A 189 10.90 4.23 -28.53
C ALA A 189 11.82 5.38 -28.10
N CYS A 190 12.34 6.07 -29.10
CA CYS A 190 13.18 7.24 -28.96
C CYS A 190 12.32 8.53 -28.86
N PRO A 191 12.91 9.62 -28.35
CA PRO A 191 12.21 10.87 -28.06
C PRO A 191 11.51 11.58 -29.22
N SER A 192 11.80 11.28 -30.45
CA SER A 192 11.30 12.04 -31.62
C SER A 192 10.03 11.50 -32.25
N GLY A 193 9.63 10.27 -31.90
CA GLY A 193 8.47 9.61 -32.50
C GLY A 193 7.25 9.56 -31.57
N LYS A 194 6.14 9.11 -32.08
CA LYS A 194 4.89 8.92 -31.35
C LYS A 194 4.53 7.44 -31.34
N THR A 195 4.23 6.92 -30.16
CA THR A 195 3.93 5.49 -29.97
C THR A 195 2.57 5.35 -29.32
N ALA A 196 1.71 4.55 -29.95
CA ALA A 196 0.41 4.21 -29.40
C ALA A 196 0.16 2.70 -29.50
N ILE A 197 -0.15 2.11 -28.37
CA ILE A 197 -0.47 0.69 -28.21
C ILE A 197 -1.90 0.60 -27.71
N THR A 198 -2.80 0.17 -28.55
CA THR A 198 -4.24 0.10 -28.27
C THR A 198 -4.72 -1.34 -28.09
N ASP A 199 -5.87 -1.49 -27.47
CA ASP A 199 -6.39 -2.77 -27.04
C ASP A 199 -7.10 -3.57 -28.13
N THR A 200 -7.79 -2.94 -29.07
CA THR A 200 -8.61 -3.65 -30.04
C THR A 200 -7.80 -4.04 -31.26
N ASN A 201 -7.67 -5.33 -31.56
CA ASN A 201 -6.80 -5.88 -32.59
C ASN A 201 -5.37 -5.31 -32.53
N GLY A 202 -4.95 -5.01 -31.31
CA GLY A 202 -3.68 -4.37 -31.02
C GLY A 202 -2.50 -5.34 -31.02
N ILE A 203 -1.66 -5.17 -30.03
CA ILE A 203 -0.50 -6.04 -29.82
C ILE A 203 -0.51 -6.66 -28.43
N ALA A 204 0.25 -7.75 -28.29
CA ALA A 204 0.67 -8.27 -27.00
C ALA A 204 2.20 -8.21 -26.94
N ILE A 205 2.73 -7.69 -25.83
CA ILE A 205 4.17 -7.57 -25.59
C ILE A 205 4.46 -8.16 -24.21
N PHE A 206 5.20 -9.27 -24.17
CA PHE A 206 5.57 -9.92 -22.91
C PHE A 206 6.74 -10.90 -23.11
N ASP A 207 7.33 -11.35 -22.01
CA ASP A 207 8.41 -12.34 -21.98
C ASP A 207 9.65 -11.92 -22.80
N ASN A 208 9.89 -10.62 -22.99
CA ASN A 208 11.11 -10.11 -23.58
C ASN A 208 12.18 -9.90 -22.50
N THR A 209 13.44 -9.74 -22.93
CA THR A 209 14.57 -9.54 -22.02
C THR A 209 15.39 -8.32 -22.42
N ASP A 210 15.96 -7.64 -21.43
CA ASP A 210 16.97 -6.62 -21.64
C ASP A 210 18.05 -6.68 -20.55
N GLU A 211 19.22 -6.14 -20.86
CA GLU A 211 20.33 -6.06 -19.92
C GLU A 211 20.23 -4.74 -19.16
N SER A 212 19.32 -4.69 -18.20
CA SER A 212 19.10 -3.50 -17.42
C SER A 212 20.30 -3.11 -16.58
N GLY A 213 20.83 -1.95 -16.78
CA GLY A 213 21.47 -1.15 -15.74
C GLY A 213 22.97 -0.97 -15.80
N GLU A 214 23.77 -1.71 -16.55
CA GLU A 214 25.21 -1.57 -16.39
C GLU A 214 26.01 -1.08 -17.61
N ASN A 215 25.57 -1.25 -18.83
CA ASN A 215 26.38 -0.85 -19.99
C ASN A 215 25.53 -0.41 -21.19
N LEU A 216 24.72 0.61 -20.99
CA LEU A 216 24.08 1.26 -22.13
C LEU A 216 25.07 2.17 -22.85
N SER A 217 25.99 1.55 -23.57
CA SER A 217 26.80 2.29 -24.55
C SER A 217 26.03 2.30 -25.87
N GLY A 218 25.44 3.37 -26.18
CA GLY A 218 24.83 3.45 -27.46
C GLY A 218 23.82 4.55 -27.58
N GLY A 219 24.21 5.61 -27.97
CA GLY A 219 23.50 6.68 -28.54
C GLY A 219 24.25 7.13 -29.75
N THR A 220 23.64 8.04 -30.43
CA THR A 220 24.15 8.71 -31.57
C THR A 220 25.58 9.17 -31.36
N ASN A 221 26.57 8.44 -31.79
CA ASN A 221 27.99 8.78 -31.89
C ASN A 221 28.99 7.95 -31.08
N GLY A 222 28.59 6.79 -30.57
CA GLY A 222 29.58 5.87 -29.95
C GLY A 222 30.26 6.40 -28.73
N LYS A 223 29.61 7.29 -28.00
CA LYS A 223 30.06 7.79 -26.71
C LYS A 223 29.12 7.26 -25.62
N ASN A 224 29.68 6.91 -24.49
CA ASN A 224 28.95 6.56 -23.25
C ASN A 224 28.02 7.69 -22.74
N GLU A 225 27.73 8.68 -23.57
CA GLU A 225 26.94 9.86 -23.25
C GLU A 225 25.43 9.62 -23.35
N ASP A 226 25.02 8.48 -23.89
CA ASP A 226 23.62 8.21 -24.19
C ASP A 226 22.96 7.22 -23.24
N GLN A 227 23.59 6.92 -22.16
CA GLN A 227 22.82 6.52 -20.99
C GLN A 227 21.91 7.69 -20.63
N PRO A 228 20.60 7.52 -20.67
CA PRO A 228 19.73 8.59 -20.24
C PRO A 228 19.97 8.82 -18.75
N THR A 229 20.93 9.71 -18.44
CA THR A 229 21.24 10.11 -17.08
C THR A 229 20.17 11.05 -16.52
N SER A 230 19.41 11.68 -17.42
CA SER A 230 18.31 12.54 -17.03
C SER A 230 17.20 12.55 -18.07
N VAL A 231 15.98 12.67 -17.63
CA VAL A 231 14.81 13.03 -18.43
C VAL A 231 14.38 14.44 -18.09
N GLN A 232 13.59 15.07 -18.93
CA GLN A 232 13.04 16.37 -18.58
C GLN A 232 12.29 16.26 -17.24
N GLY A 233 12.83 16.94 -16.21
CA GLY A 233 12.29 16.86 -14.85
C GLY A 233 13.16 16.05 -13.87
N GLY A 234 14.39 15.60 -14.22
CA GLY A 234 15.37 15.06 -13.28
C GLY A 234 16.13 13.82 -13.73
N GLU A 235 16.93 13.28 -12.84
CA GLU A 235 17.74 12.09 -13.06
C GLU A 235 16.89 10.82 -13.17
N ILE A 236 17.37 9.84 -13.94
CA ILE A 236 16.84 8.48 -13.90
C ILE A 236 17.19 7.88 -12.56
N THR A 237 16.17 7.59 -11.78
CA THR A 237 16.34 7.03 -10.44
C THR A 237 16.66 5.54 -10.50
N GLU A 238 17.26 5.03 -9.43
CA GLU A 238 17.43 3.57 -9.25
C GLU A 238 16.08 2.85 -9.26
N GLU A 239 15.00 3.50 -8.82
CA GLU A 239 13.64 2.97 -8.92
C GLU A 239 13.25 2.70 -10.38
N PHE A 240 13.55 3.61 -11.32
CA PHE A 240 13.29 3.37 -12.73
C PHE A 240 14.11 2.18 -13.26
N LYS A 241 15.39 2.14 -12.95
CA LYS A 241 16.28 1.03 -13.37
C LYS A 241 15.79 -0.33 -12.84
N ASN A 242 15.17 -0.34 -11.68
CA ASN A 242 14.70 -1.56 -11.01
C ASN A 242 13.22 -1.89 -11.30
N ALA A 243 12.44 -0.95 -11.82
CA ALA A 243 10.98 -1.08 -11.94
C ALA A 243 10.50 -1.95 -13.11
N GLY A 244 11.42 -2.40 -13.96
CA GLY A 244 11.09 -3.15 -15.18
C GLY A 244 10.88 -2.23 -16.38
N HIS A 245 11.49 -2.62 -17.53
CA HIS A 245 11.41 -1.89 -18.80
C HIS A 245 11.66 -2.80 -19.99
N LYS A 246 11.71 -4.10 -19.75
CA LYS A 246 12.10 -5.11 -20.75
C LYS A 246 11.11 -5.27 -21.90
N ASP A 247 9.83 -5.01 -21.63
CA ASP A 247 8.79 -5.21 -22.65
C ASP A 247 8.45 -3.91 -23.39
N LEU A 248 8.44 -2.78 -22.69
CA LEU A 248 8.20 -1.47 -23.28
C LEU A 248 9.09 -0.41 -22.63
N PHE A 249 9.81 0.32 -23.44
CA PHE A 249 10.72 1.36 -23.02
C PHE A 249 10.60 2.61 -23.87
N LEU A 250 10.60 3.76 -23.20
CA LEU A 250 10.67 5.07 -23.80
C LEU A 250 11.44 6.01 -22.89
N ILE A 251 12.39 6.72 -23.44
CA ILE A 251 13.00 7.88 -22.77
C ILE A 251 13.08 9.06 -23.71
N ARG A 252 12.78 10.22 -23.16
CA ARG A 252 12.92 11.48 -23.84
C ARG A 252 14.06 12.29 -23.25
N ALA A 253 14.97 12.71 -24.11
CA ALA A 253 16.13 13.50 -23.72
C ALA A 253 15.89 15.02 -23.75
N SER A 254 14.83 15.54 -24.36
CA SER A 254 14.64 16.98 -24.56
C SER A 254 13.21 17.47 -24.39
N SER A 255 13.07 18.80 -24.25
CA SER A 255 11.84 19.50 -23.89
C SER A 255 10.81 19.73 -25.01
N ASN A 256 10.98 19.15 -26.20
CA ASN A 256 10.03 19.36 -27.30
C ASN A 256 8.69 18.69 -27.04
N SER A 257 7.64 19.47 -27.17
CA SER A 257 6.35 19.31 -26.55
C SER A 257 5.40 18.27 -27.15
N ASP A 258 5.73 17.64 -28.28
CA ASP A 258 4.73 16.88 -29.05
C ASP A 258 4.86 15.36 -28.96
N TYR A 259 5.79 14.90 -28.16
CA TYR A 259 5.99 13.48 -28.00
C TYR A 259 5.00 12.88 -26.99
N ILE A 260 4.34 11.81 -27.38
CA ILE A 260 3.39 11.10 -26.54
C ILE A 260 3.54 9.59 -26.79
N ALA A 261 3.72 8.83 -25.72
CA ALA A 261 3.49 7.40 -25.73
C ALA A 261 2.24 7.07 -24.93
N ALA A 262 1.39 6.23 -25.49
CA ALA A 262 0.19 5.75 -24.83
C ALA A 262 0.12 4.23 -24.86
N VAL A 263 -0.27 3.64 -23.75
CA VAL A 263 -0.44 2.19 -23.62
C VAL A 263 -1.77 1.90 -22.93
N THR A 264 -2.34 0.73 -23.25
CA THR A 264 -3.48 0.16 -22.49
C THR A 264 -3.05 -1.11 -21.78
N GLY A 265 -3.78 -1.52 -20.77
CA GLY A 265 -3.57 -2.78 -20.06
C GLY A 265 -4.19 -3.98 -20.76
N GLN A 266 -5.09 -3.77 -21.71
CA GLN A 266 -5.69 -4.85 -22.48
C GLN A 266 -4.78 -5.23 -23.66
N MET A 267 -4.50 -6.53 -23.80
CA MET A 267 -3.70 -7.09 -24.87
C MET A 267 -4.56 -7.63 -26.02
N LEU A 268 -3.91 -7.90 -27.12
CA LEU A 268 -4.44 -8.77 -28.17
C LEU A 268 -5.00 -10.07 -27.55
N GLY A 269 -6.14 -10.52 -28.02
CA GLY A 269 -6.86 -11.65 -27.41
C GLY A 269 -7.73 -11.26 -26.21
N GLY A 270 -7.74 -9.98 -25.80
CA GLY A 270 -8.60 -9.44 -24.76
C GLY A 270 -8.13 -9.69 -23.33
N GLY A 271 -6.94 -10.26 -23.13
CA GLY A 271 -6.34 -10.50 -21.83
C GLY A 271 -5.74 -9.23 -21.18
N ALA A 272 -5.32 -9.36 -19.91
CA ALA A 272 -4.65 -8.28 -19.18
C ALA A 272 -3.13 -8.37 -19.38
N ALA A 273 -2.47 -7.25 -19.72
CA ALA A 273 -1.02 -7.18 -19.75
C ALA A 273 -0.41 -7.15 -18.34
N ASN A 274 -1.16 -6.62 -17.37
CA ASN A 274 -0.69 -6.39 -16.00
C ASN A 274 0.69 -5.71 -15.99
N TRP A 275 0.73 -4.52 -16.61
CA TRP A 275 1.95 -3.74 -16.67
C TRP A 275 2.39 -3.28 -15.28
N SER A 276 3.68 -3.39 -15.02
CA SER A 276 4.34 -2.79 -13.87
C SER A 276 5.61 -2.06 -14.29
N GLY A 277 5.93 -0.98 -13.61
CA GLY A 277 7.12 -0.19 -13.90
C GLY A 277 6.94 1.27 -13.57
N THR A 278 7.45 2.17 -14.42
CA THR A 278 7.45 3.60 -14.18
C THR A 278 6.93 4.37 -15.37
N ILE A 279 6.06 5.35 -15.14
CA ILE A 279 5.59 6.33 -16.12
C ILE A 279 5.84 7.73 -15.58
N ASP A 280 6.59 8.56 -16.33
CA ASP A 280 6.96 9.92 -15.95
C ASP A 280 7.45 10.03 -14.49
N LYS A 281 8.34 9.13 -14.09
CA LYS A 281 8.94 8.99 -12.74
C LYS A 281 7.99 8.50 -11.65
N THR A 282 6.78 8.14 -11.99
CA THR A 282 5.82 7.61 -11.02
C THR A 282 5.76 6.10 -11.17
N PRO A 283 6.01 5.33 -10.10
CA PRO A 283 5.73 3.90 -10.09
C PRO A 283 4.29 3.65 -10.49
N THR A 284 4.07 2.75 -11.43
CA THR A 284 2.78 2.57 -12.07
C THR A 284 2.50 1.08 -12.26
N SER A 285 1.26 0.69 -11.98
CA SER A 285 0.69 -0.58 -12.40
C SER A 285 -0.54 -0.28 -13.25
N ILE A 286 -0.71 -1.00 -14.36
CA ILE A 286 -1.86 -0.84 -15.26
C ILE A 286 -2.55 -2.19 -15.38
N GLY A 287 -3.78 -2.27 -14.95
CA GLY A 287 -4.63 -3.45 -15.08
C GLY A 287 -5.29 -3.56 -16.46
N LYS A 288 -6.23 -4.48 -16.58
CA LYS A 288 -6.82 -4.86 -17.88
C LYS A 288 -7.48 -3.72 -18.66
N TYR A 289 -8.20 -2.85 -17.99
CA TYR A 289 -9.04 -1.81 -18.62
C TYR A 289 -8.52 -0.40 -18.34
N GLU A 290 -7.26 -0.29 -18.12
CA GLU A 290 -6.61 0.97 -17.82
C GLU A 290 -5.70 1.38 -18.94
N GLY A 291 -5.53 2.66 -19.13
CA GLY A 291 -4.59 3.23 -20.07
C GLY A 291 -3.69 4.25 -19.39
N ALA A 292 -2.53 4.48 -19.98
CA ALA A 292 -1.61 5.51 -19.53
C ALA A 292 -0.98 6.26 -20.68
N GLN A 293 -0.62 7.50 -20.42
CA GLN A 293 0.08 8.37 -21.33
C GLN A 293 1.34 8.91 -20.66
N ALA A 294 2.47 8.80 -21.32
CA ALA A 294 3.75 9.36 -20.89
C ALA A 294 4.18 10.51 -21.79
N LYS A 295 4.76 11.54 -21.18
CA LYS A 295 5.41 12.65 -21.92
C LYS A 295 6.92 12.50 -21.96
N TYR A 296 7.52 11.90 -20.95
CA TYR A 296 8.97 11.90 -20.78
C TYR A 296 9.59 10.52 -20.69
N MET A 297 8.94 9.61 -19.98
CA MET A 297 9.54 8.32 -19.68
C MET A 297 8.47 7.24 -19.50
N ILE A 298 8.71 6.09 -20.11
CA ILE A 298 7.98 4.87 -19.85
C ILE A 298 8.97 3.72 -19.75
N GLY A 299 8.83 2.91 -18.72
CA GLY A 299 9.55 1.66 -18.57
C GLY A 299 8.60 0.65 -17.96
N LEU A 300 8.13 -0.31 -18.74
CA LEU A 300 7.13 -1.27 -18.32
C LEU A 300 7.55 -2.71 -18.65
N ALA A 301 7.25 -3.60 -17.70
CA ALA A 301 7.28 -5.04 -17.86
C ALA A 301 5.87 -5.60 -17.75
N ALA A 302 5.50 -6.50 -18.65
CA ALA A 302 4.21 -7.18 -18.64
C ALA A 302 4.29 -8.46 -17.81
N SER A 303 3.22 -8.76 -17.09
CA SER A 303 3.07 -10.00 -16.31
C SER A 303 1.67 -10.60 -16.51
N PRO A 304 1.30 -10.98 -17.74
CA PRO A 304 0.01 -11.59 -18.00
C PRO A 304 -0.06 -13.01 -17.43
N SER A 305 -1.28 -13.48 -17.17
CA SER A 305 -1.52 -14.88 -16.82
C SER A 305 -1.23 -15.81 -18.01
N ASP A 306 -0.97 -17.08 -17.76
CA ASP A 306 -0.75 -18.06 -18.82
C ASP A 306 -1.96 -18.14 -19.78
N ALA A 307 -3.18 -18.06 -19.25
CA ALA A 307 -4.40 -18.02 -20.05
C ALA A 307 -4.46 -16.78 -20.96
N ASP A 308 -4.01 -15.63 -20.48
CA ASP A 308 -3.95 -14.40 -21.27
C ASP A 308 -2.85 -14.46 -22.34
N LYS A 309 -1.69 -15.08 -22.02
CA LYS A 309 -0.62 -15.36 -22.99
C LYS A 309 -1.09 -16.29 -24.11
N ASP A 310 -1.80 -17.35 -23.76
CA ASP A 310 -2.37 -18.29 -24.72
C ASP A 310 -3.41 -17.62 -25.62
N ALA A 311 -4.29 -16.80 -25.04
CA ALA A 311 -5.28 -16.04 -25.79
C ALA A 311 -4.62 -15.07 -26.78
N ALA A 312 -3.59 -14.35 -26.35
CA ALA A 312 -2.83 -13.44 -27.21
C ALA A 312 -2.10 -14.20 -28.34
N THR A 313 -1.47 -15.32 -28.02
CA THR A 313 -0.78 -16.17 -29.00
C THR A 313 -1.76 -16.77 -30.02
N GLY A 314 -2.94 -17.16 -29.58
CA GLY A 314 -4.01 -17.66 -30.44
C GLY A 314 -4.57 -16.61 -31.39
N ALA A 315 -4.68 -15.36 -30.93
CA ALA A 315 -5.21 -14.23 -31.70
C ALA A 315 -4.18 -13.60 -32.64
N ALA A 316 -2.88 -13.82 -32.38
CA ALA A 316 -1.82 -13.21 -33.17
C ALA A 316 -1.76 -13.82 -34.60
N THR A 317 -1.58 -12.93 -35.56
CA THR A 317 -1.29 -13.28 -36.95
C THR A 317 0.10 -12.82 -37.38
N LEU A 318 0.65 -11.78 -36.76
CA LEU A 318 2.04 -11.35 -36.92
C LEU A 318 2.86 -11.66 -35.67
N PHE A 319 3.99 -12.32 -35.84
CA PHE A 319 4.90 -12.73 -34.77
C PHE A 319 6.24 -12.03 -34.92
N ILE A 320 6.60 -11.20 -33.93
CA ILE A 320 7.91 -10.54 -33.85
C ILE A 320 8.61 -11.17 -32.64
N THR A 321 9.45 -12.17 -32.93
CA THR A 321 9.96 -13.06 -31.87
C THR A 321 11.42 -13.43 -32.06
N GLY A 322 12.14 -13.60 -30.96
CA GLY A 322 13.53 -14.08 -31.00
C GLY A 322 14.52 -13.11 -31.65
N ASN A 323 14.14 -11.86 -31.89
CA ASN A 323 15.05 -10.88 -32.48
C ASN A 323 15.99 -10.29 -31.40
N SER A 324 17.18 -9.86 -31.81
CA SER A 324 18.18 -9.31 -30.91
C SER A 324 18.76 -7.98 -31.36
N SER A 325 19.08 -7.14 -30.41
CA SER A 325 19.73 -5.85 -30.62
C SER A 325 20.87 -5.66 -29.64
N ASN A 326 22.05 -5.25 -30.13
CA ASN A 326 23.16 -4.85 -29.25
C ASN A 326 22.94 -3.54 -28.54
N ILE A 327 21.78 -2.91 -28.73
CA ILE A 327 21.43 -1.66 -28.10
C ILE A 327 19.96 -1.69 -27.62
N HIS A 328 19.03 -0.98 -28.24
CA HIS A 328 17.65 -0.93 -27.80
C HIS A 328 16.70 -1.67 -28.76
N GLY A 329 15.52 -2.06 -28.25
CA GLY A 329 14.44 -2.58 -29.07
C GLY A 329 14.78 -3.89 -29.77
N GLY A 330 14.89 -4.99 -29.06
CA GLY A 330 15.13 -6.30 -29.66
C GLY A 330 14.08 -6.66 -30.71
N GLY A 331 12.81 -6.50 -30.39
CA GLY A 331 11.70 -6.66 -31.33
C GLY A 331 11.53 -5.47 -32.25
N ILE A 332 11.18 -4.33 -31.67
CA ILE A 332 10.96 -3.07 -32.41
C ILE A 332 11.72 -1.93 -31.73
N MET A 333 12.41 -1.13 -32.51
CA MET A 333 12.90 0.18 -32.10
C MET A 333 12.34 1.26 -33.02
N THR A 334 11.97 2.38 -32.46
CA THR A 334 11.45 3.51 -33.24
C THR A 334 11.92 4.86 -32.74
N ASN A 335 12.31 5.72 -33.65
CA ASN A 335 12.33 7.18 -33.48
C ASN A 335 11.33 7.88 -34.43
N GLY A 336 10.55 7.08 -35.19
CA GLY A 336 9.37 7.47 -35.93
C GLY A 336 8.06 7.13 -35.21
N ASP A 337 6.96 7.10 -35.94
CA ASP A 337 5.64 6.87 -35.38
C ASP A 337 5.24 5.40 -35.48
N VAL A 338 4.82 4.77 -34.37
CA VAL A 338 4.28 3.40 -34.38
C VAL A 338 2.89 3.40 -33.76
N ILE A 339 1.95 2.83 -34.50
CA ILE A 339 0.55 2.75 -34.10
C ILE A 339 0.14 1.28 -34.19
N ALA A 340 -0.21 0.71 -33.05
CA ALA A 340 -0.64 -0.67 -32.93
C ALA A 340 -2.12 -0.75 -32.58
N GLY A 341 -2.88 -1.48 -33.38
CA GLY A 341 -4.31 -1.69 -33.20
C GLY A 341 -5.21 -0.92 -34.17
N SER A 342 -6.47 -1.31 -34.25
CA SER A 342 -7.39 -0.88 -35.30
C SER A 342 -8.29 0.29 -34.93
N THR A 343 -8.50 0.57 -33.66
CA THR A 343 -9.34 1.67 -33.22
C THR A 343 -8.62 2.53 -32.20
N MET A 344 -8.66 3.78 -32.49
CA MET A 344 -7.82 4.79 -31.89
C MET A 344 -8.57 5.54 -30.79
N ARG A 345 -9.08 4.78 -29.83
CA ARG A 345 -9.62 5.37 -28.61
C ARG A 345 -8.84 4.85 -27.42
N VAL A 346 -8.20 5.74 -26.71
CA VAL A 346 -7.55 5.46 -25.45
C VAL A 346 -8.35 6.15 -24.35
N SER A 347 -8.89 5.37 -23.45
CA SER A 347 -9.57 5.88 -22.26
C SER A 347 -8.54 6.16 -21.17
N VAL A 348 -8.47 7.39 -20.73
CA VAL A 348 -7.57 7.82 -19.66
C VAL A 348 -8.39 8.11 -18.41
N TYR A 349 -8.26 7.23 -17.42
CA TYR A 349 -9.01 7.35 -16.17
C TYR A 349 -8.24 8.12 -15.11
N PRO A 350 -8.94 8.82 -14.20
CA PRO A 350 -8.29 9.59 -13.15
C PRO A 350 -7.56 8.67 -12.16
N LYS A 351 -6.43 9.14 -11.64
CA LYS A 351 -5.80 8.54 -10.47
C LYS A 351 -6.57 8.97 -9.23
N MET A 352 -6.80 8.04 -8.32
CA MET A 352 -7.58 8.29 -7.13
C MET A 352 -6.77 7.99 -5.88
N LYS A 353 -6.84 8.89 -4.92
CA LYS A 353 -6.38 8.72 -3.56
C LYS A 353 -7.56 8.92 -2.62
N LEU A 354 -7.80 7.93 -1.76
CA LEU A 354 -8.84 7.98 -0.75
C LEU A 354 -8.17 8.13 0.61
N SER A 355 -8.47 9.18 1.35
CA SER A 355 -7.94 9.40 2.71
C SER A 355 -9.04 9.44 3.75
N GLY A 356 -8.69 9.15 4.98
CA GLY A 356 -9.57 9.22 6.13
C GLY A 356 -8.79 9.56 7.40
N THR A 357 -9.51 9.67 8.52
CA THR A 357 -8.91 9.97 9.82
C THR A 357 -9.31 8.98 10.88
N LYS A 358 -8.40 8.74 11.82
CA LYS A 358 -8.57 7.94 13.01
C LYS A 358 -8.52 8.83 14.25
N LYS A 359 -9.44 8.61 15.19
CA LYS A 359 -9.42 9.21 16.52
C LYS A 359 -9.52 8.13 17.58
N LEU A 360 -8.70 8.23 18.61
CA LEU A 360 -8.78 7.40 19.79
C LEU A 360 -9.11 8.29 20.99
N GLU A 361 -10.25 8.06 21.59
CA GLU A 361 -10.59 8.68 22.86
C GLU A 361 -10.13 7.77 23.99
N GLY A 362 -9.30 8.27 24.86
CA GLY A 362 -8.98 7.49 26.03
C GLY A 362 -7.49 7.31 26.30
N ARG A 363 -6.67 7.34 25.29
CA ARG A 363 -5.21 7.48 25.33
C ARG A 363 -4.70 8.07 24.02
N ASN A 364 -3.40 8.31 23.96
CA ASN A 364 -2.78 8.76 22.73
C ASN A 364 -2.83 7.64 21.67
N LEU A 365 -2.99 8.06 20.43
CA LEU A 365 -2.92 7.21 19.26
C LEU A 365 -1.44 6.93 18.93
N GLU A 366 -1.13 5.71 18.54
CA GLU A 366 0.20 5.32 18.06
C GLU A 366 0.18 5.11 16.54
N GLU A 367 1.31 5.39 15.89
CA GLU A 367 1.48 5.12 14.46
C GLU A 367 1.39 3.62 14.18
N GLY A 368 0.63 3.25 13.17
CA GLY A 368 0.49 1.85 12.75
C GLY A 368 -0.44 1.00 13.61
N GLU A 369 -1.17 1.61 14.55
CA GLU A 369 -1.94 0.86 15.55
C GLU A 369 -3.26 0.27 15.02
N PHE A 370 -3.91 0.96 14.10
CA PHE A 370 -5.21 0.56 13.55
C PHE A 370 -5.13 0.35 12.05
N GLU A 371 -5.67 -0.77 11.58
CA GLU A 371 -5.69 -1.13 10.17
C GLU A 371 -7.03 -0.78 9.53
N PHE A 372 -6.97 -0.28 8.29
CA PHE A 372 -8.13 0.04 7.47
C PHE A 372 -8.11 -0.78 6.19
N GLN A 373 -9.29 -1.22 5.77
CA GLN A 373 -9.47 -2.01 4.56
C GLN A 373 -10.39 -1.27 3.60
N LEU A 374 -10.02 -1.25 2.33
CA LEU A 374 -10.87 -0.81 1.24
C LEU A 374 -11.34 -2.01 0.44
N LEU A 375 -12.64 -2.20 0.37
CA LEU A 375 -13.27 -3.39 -0.16
C LEU A 375 -14.13 -3.06 -1.38
N LYS A 376 -14.07 -3.91 -2.40
CA LYS A 376 -14.91 -3.82 -3.59
C LYS A 376 -15.97 -4.94 -3.55
N PRO A 377 -17.26 -4.64 -3.66
CA PRO A 377 -18.29 -5.66 -3.68
C PRO A 377 -18.23 -6.49 -4.98
N ALA A 378 -18.58 -7.77 -4.89
CA ALA A 378 -18.88 -8.56 -6.07
C ALA A 378 -20.16 -8.05 -6.75
N LYS A 379 -20.51 -8.62 -7.92
CA LYS A 379 -21.74 -8.25 -8.64
C LYS A 379 -23.03 -8.41 -7.82
N SER A 380 -23.01 -9.24 -6.77
CA SER A 380 -24.12 -9.39 -5.82
C SER A 380 -24.41 -8.12 -5.01
N GLY A 381 -23.45 -7.21 -4.91
CA GLY A 381 -23.59 -5.93 -4.23
C GLY A 381 -23.68 -6.00 -2.71
N LYS A 382 -23.45 -7.16 -2.08
CA LYS A 382 -23.57 -7.33 -0.63
C LYS A 382 -22.44 -6.61 0.11
N ALA A 383 -22.81 -5.73 1.05
CA ALA A 383 -21.85 -5.01 1.88
C ALA A 383 -21.09 -5.94 2.86
N PRO A 384 -19.88 -5.58 3.29
CA PRO A 384 -19.23 -6.22 4.43
C PRO A 384 -20.05 -6.02 5.70
N SER A 385 -19.77 -6.78 6.75
CA SER A 385 -20.44 -6.67 8.04
C SER A 385 -19.50 -7.06 9.17
N PHE A 386 -19.89 -6.77 10.41
CA PHE A 386 -19.22 -7.29 11.59
C PHE A 386 -20.07 -8.37 12.25
N ASP A 387 -19.44 -9.45 12.70
CA ASP A 387 -20.15 -10.48 13.48
C ASP A 387 -20.41 -10.01 14.92
N LYS A 388 -21.01 -10.88 15.73
CA LYS A 388 -21.34 -10.58 17.13
C LYS A 388 -20.10 -10.28 17.98
N ASP A 389 -18.96 -10.86 17.63
CA ASP A 389 -17.68 -10.69 18.35
C ASP A 389 -16.87 -9.49 17.82
N GLY A 390 -17.37 -8.81 16.77
CA GLY A 390 -16.78 -7.63 16.16
C GLY A 390 -15.74 -7.93 15.09
N LYS A 391 -15.62 -9.17 14.65
CA LYS A 391 -14.71 -9.56 13.57
C LYS A 391 -15.33 -9.17 12.21
N LEU A 392 -14.50 -8.56 11.35
CA LEU A 392 -14.90 -8.19 10.00
C LEU A 392 -15.24 -9.41 9.16
N GLN A 393 -16.41 -9.37 8.52
CA GLN A 393 -16.89 -10.36 7.56
C GLN A 393 -16.94 -9.71 6.18
N LEU A 394 -16.09 -10.17 5.28
CA LEU A 394 -15.98 -9.59 3.93
C LEU A 394 -17.24 -9.87 3.09
N ASN A 395 -18.02 -10.90 3.46
CA ASN A 395 -19.11 -11.41 2.64
C ASN A 395 -18.60 -11.75 1.23
N ASP A 396 -19.15 -11.09 0.19
CA ASP A 396 -18.71 -11.29 -1.20
C ASP A 396 -17.76 -10.17 -1.68
N CYS A 397 -17.18 -9.39 -0.75
CA CYS A 397 -16.25 -8.30 -1.10
C CYS A 397 -14.82 -8.82 -1.21
N SER A 398 -14.03 -8.21 -2.09
CA SER A 398 -12.60 -8.40 -2.22
C SER A 398 -11.83 -7.17 -1.77
N LYS A 399 -10.63 -7.34 -1.23
CA LYS A 399 -9.72 -6.23 -0.94
C LYS A 399 -9.29 -5.58 -2.25
N VAL A 400 -9.29 -4.25 -2.29
CA VAL A 400 -8.89 -3.47 -3.48
C VAL A 400 -7.38 -3.33 -3.55
N VAL A 401 -6.78 -3.06 -2.41
CA VAL A 401 -5.33 -2.94 -2.18
C VAL A 401 -5.03 -3.51 -0.79
N ASP A 402 -3.77 -3.66 -0.45
CA ASP A 402 -3.38 -4.04 0.90
C ASP A 402 -3.91 -3.03 1.92
N GLY A 403 -4.16 -3.50 3.14
CA GLY A 403 -4.61 -2.67 4.24
C GLY A 403 -3.60 -1.57 4.55
N VAL A 404 -4.10 -0.42 4.98
CA VAL A 404 -3.27 0.71 5.41
C VAL A 404 -3.48 0.98 6.88
N THR A 405 -2.48 1.51 7.54
CA THR A 405 -2.55 1.90 8.95
C THR A 405 -2.54 3.41 9.12
N ASN A 406 -2.94 3.88 10.30
CA ASN A 406 -2.86 5.31 10.64
C ASN A 406 -1.42 5.77 10.87
N ASP A 407 -1.15 7.04 10.54
CA ASP A 407 0.04 7.74 11.04
C ASP A 407 -0.15 8.23 12.50
N ALA A 408 0.87 8.88 13.05
CA ALA A 408 0.84 9.40 14.43
C ALA A 408 -0.25 10.47 14.66
N ASP A 409 -0.67 11.18 13.61
CA ASP A 409 -1.73 12.19 13.65
C ASP A 409 -3.12 11.58 13.39
N GLY A 410 -3.18 10.28 13.09
CA GLY A 410 -4.39 9.54 12.82
C GLY A 410 -4.83 9.57 11.35
N ASN A 411 -4.01 10.05 10.43
CA ASN A 411 -4.37 10.04 9.02
C ASN A 411 -4.01 8.69 8.39
N PHE A 412 -4.82 8.27 7.42
CA PHE A 412 -4.52 7.13 6.59
C PHE A 412 -4.96 7.39 5.15
N ALA A 413 -4.33 6.72 4.17
CA ALA A 413 -4.68 6.92 2.77
C ALA A 413 -4.44 5.67 1.90
N PHE A 414 -5.36 5.43 0.98
CA PHE A 414 -5.28 4.43 -0.07
C PHE A 414 -4.92 5.08 -1.40
N ASN A 415 -3.88 4.63 -2.04
CA ASN A 415 -3.53 5.02 -3.41
C ASN A 415 -4.12 3.99 -4.36
N LEU A 416 -5.19 4.34 -5.07
CA LEU A 416 -5.92 3.43 -5.94
C LEU A 416 -5.36 3.38 -7.36
N GLY A 417 -4.40 4.24 -7.69
CA GLY A 417 -3.94 4.39 -9.06
C GLY A 417 -5.05 4.90 -9.99
N ARG A 418 -5.02 4.46 -11.24
CA ARG A 418 -6.08 4.78 -12.20
C ARG A 418 -7.28 3.85 -11.99
N VAL A 419 -8.43 4.45 -11.82
CA VAL A 419 -9.66 3.71 -11.54
C VAL A 419 -10.55 3.71 -12.76
N TYR A 420 -10.69 2.51 -13.35
CA TYR A 420 -11.56 2.28 -14.50
C TYR A 420 -13.02 2.21 -14.08
N SER A 421 -13.88 2.98 -14.73
CA SER A 421 -15.34 2.85 -14.65
C SER A 421 -16.05 3.55 -15.81
N ASP A 422 -17.03 2.89 -16.36
CA ASP A 422 -18.02 3.44 -17.28
C ASP A 422 -19.26 3.95 -16.53
N GLY A 423 -19.07 4.68 -15.41
CA GLY A 423 -20.21 5.16 -14.65
C GLY A 423 -19.93 5.18 -13.14
N SER A 424 -20.55 4.31 -12.37
CA SER A 424 -20.42 4.30 -10.90
C SER A 424 -19.56 3.15 -10.41
N ILE A 425 -18.63 3.45 -9.50
CA ILE A 425 -17.87 2.46 -8.73
C ILE A 425 -18.24 2.58 -7.27
N VAL A 426 -18.41 1.42 -6.61
CA VAL A 426 -18.68 1.34 -5.19
C VAL A 426 -17.52 0.69 -4.47
N TYR A 427 -17.08 1.33 -3.39
CA TYR A 427 -16.16 0.77 -2.40
C TYR A 427 -16.78 0.82 -1.01
N TYR A 428 -16.32 -0.07 -0.14
CA TYR A 428 -16.59 -0.02 1.30
C TYR A 428 -15.28 0.21 2.04
N LEU A 429 -15.28 1.22 2.90
CA LEU A 429 -14.17 1.53 3.80
C LEU A 429 -14.54 1.12 5.21
N VAL A 430 -13.67 0.33 5.84
CA VAL A 430 -13.88 -0.21 7.19
C VAL A 430 -12.59 -0.17 7.99
N GLU A 431 -12.71 -0.08 9.31
CA GLU A 431 -11.62 -0.39 10.23
C GLU A 431 -11.64 -1.90 10.51
N ASP A 432 -10.48 -2.56 10.38
CA ASP A 432 -10.35 -4.00 10.61
C ASP A 432 -9.65 -4.27 11.95
N PRO A 433 -10.36 -4.78 12.97
CA PRO A 433 -9.74 -5.11 14.25
C PRO A 433 -8.71 -6.25 14.17
N GLY A 434 -8.68 -6.99 13.07
CA GLY A 434 -7.82 -8.14 12.91
C GLY A 434 -8.18 -9.32 13.82
N ASP A 435 -7.27 -10.29 13.92
CA ASP A 435 -7.42 -11.45 14.80
C ASP A 435 -7.00 -11.16 16.25
N ASN A 436 -6.22 -10.10 16.48
CA ASN A 436 -5.72 -9.68 17.79
C ASN A 436 -6.02 -8.19 18.01
N PRO A 437 -7.28 -7.84 18.33
CA PRO A 437 -7.65 -6.45 18.55
C PRO A 437 -6.87 -5.84 19.72
N VAL A 438 -6.62 -4.55 19.66
CA VAL A 438 -5.91 -3.82 20.71
C VAL A 438 -6.72 -3.89 22.02
N ALA A 439 -6.07 -4.33 23.06
CA ALA A 439 -6.73 -4.55 24.35
C ALA A 439 -7.28 -3.23 24.95
N GLY A 440 -8.45 -3.31 25.53
CA GLY A 440 -9.14 -2.16 26.12
C GLY A 440 -9.78 -1.20 25.11
N VAL A 441 -9.68 -1.47 23.80
CA VAL A 441 -10.26 -0.63 22.75
C VAL A 441 -11.61 -1.16 22.29
N VAL A 442 -12.60 -0.27 22.31
CA VAL A 442 -13.88 -0.49 21.65
C VAL A 442 -13.79 0.12 20.27
N TYR A 443 -13.78 -0.74 19.25
CA TYR A 443 -13.63 -0.35 17.84
C TYR A 443 -14.89 0.29 17.27
N ASP A 444 -14.68 1.26 16.41
CA ASP A 444 -15.75 1.82 15.57
C ASP A 444 -16.10 0.83 14.46
N ARG A 445 -17.33 0.34 14.49
CA ARG A 445 -17.85 -0.63 13.51
C ARG A 445 -18.61 0.07 12.37
N THR A 446 -18.28 1.30 12.08
CA THR A 446 -18.89 2.03 10.97
C THR A 446 -18.36 1.46 9.65
N ILE A 447 -19.25 1.30 8.69
CA ILE A 447 -18.94 0.94 7.32
C ILE A 447 -19.33 2.12 6.46
N TYR A 448 -18.33 2.71 5.80
CA TYR A 448 -18.59 3.77 4.83
C TYR A 448 -18.72 3.18 3.44
N LYS A 449 -19.87 3.36 2.80
CA LYS A 449 -20.07 3.09 1.37
C LYS A 449 -19.65 4.33 0.61
N ILE A 450 -18.72 4.19 -0.33
CA ILE A 450 -18.18 5.28 -1.14
C ILE A 450 -18.49 4.99 -2.59
N GLU A 451 -19.27 5.85 -3.22
CA GLU A 451 -19.68 5.75 -4.62
C GLU A 451 -19.01 6.89 -5.41
N PHE A 452 -18.29 6.51 -6.45
CA PHE A 452 -17.69 7.44 -7.39
C PHE A 452 -18.45 7.40 -8.71
N GLU A 453 -18.83 8.55 -9.22
CA GLU A 453 -19.38 8.70 -10.57
C GLU A 453 -18.30 9.31 -11.47
N THR A 454 -17.97 8.63 -12.56
CA THR A 454 -17.02 9.08 -13.57
C THR A 454 -17.74 9.37 -14.87
N ASN A 455 -17.41 10.50 -15.50
CA ASN A 455 -17.92 10.87 -16.80
C ASN A 455 -16.79 11.29 -17.72
N GLU A 456 -17.02 11.20 -19.01
CA GLU A 456 -16.15 11.76 -20.03
C GLU A 456 -16.03 13.27 -19.81
N ALA A 457 -14.80 13.75 -19.61
CA ALA A 457 -14.49 15.16 -19.36
C ALA A 457 -14.11 15.87 -20.65
N GLU A 458 -13.22 15.27 -21.45
CA GLU A 458 -12.79 15.81 -22.72
C GLU A 458 -12.25 14.70 -23.64
N THR A 459 -12.27 14.94 -24.94
CA THR A 459 -11.59 14.09 -25.92
C THR A 459 -10.56 14.96 -26.67
N ARG A 460 -9.31 14.50 -26.69
CA ARG A 460 -8.22 15.12 -27.46
C ARG A 460 -7.81 14.21 -28.59
N GLN A 461 -7.57 14.77 -29.75
CA GLN A 461 -6.97 14.05 -30.88
C GLN A 461 -5.46 14.25 -30.87
N VAL A 462 -4.72 13.14 -30.84
CA VAL A 462 -3.27 13.16 -30.98
C VAL A 462 -2.92 12.13 -32.03
N LEU A 463 -2.36 12.56 -33.15
CA LEU A 463 -2.34 11.75 -34.36
C LEU A 463 -3.79 11.37 -34.76
N ASP A 464 -3.98 10.14 -35.17
CA ASP A 464 -5.30 9.58 -35.46
C ASP A 464 -5.94 8.90 -34.22
N ILE A 465 -5.45 9.21 -33.00
CA ILE A 465 -5.90 8.59 -31.76
C ILE A 465 -6.74 9.58 -30.97
N ALA A 466 -7.94 9.16 -30.62
CA ALA A 466 -8.81 9.90 -29.71
C ALA A 466 -8.51 9.48 -28.27
N TYR A 467 -7.97 10.37 -27.47
CA TYR A 467 -7.80 10.21 -26.04
C TYR A 467 -9.03 10.74 -25.33
N THR A 468 -9.81 9.86 -24.78
CA THR A 468 -10.97 10.24 -23.96
C THR A 468 -10.56 10.26 -22.50
N TYR A 469 -10.53 11.44 -21.91
CA TYR A 469 -10.22 11.65 -20.50
C TYR A 469 -11.50 11.56 -19.67
N TYR A 470 -11.45 10.72 -18.65
CA TYR A 470 -12.53 10.60 -17.68
C TYR A 470 -12.16 11.38 -16.42
N ALA A 471 -13.14 12.00 -15.81
CA ALA A 471 -13.01 12.66 -14.52
C ALA A 471 -14.05 12.14 -13.54
N VAL A 472 -13.69 12.16 -12.26
CA VAL A 472 -14.67 11.92 -11.19
C VAL A 472 -15.53 13.17 -11.07
N THR A 473 -16.82 13.02 -11.28
CA THR A 473 -17.78 14.16 -11.26
C THR A 473 -18.54 14.25 -9.95
N LYS A 474 -18.63 13.14 -9.22
CA LYS A 474 -19.35 13.09 -7.96
C LYS A 474 -18.81 11.97 -7.08
N VAL A 475 -18.70 12.22 -5.78
CA VAL A 475 -18.41 11.23 -4.76
C VAL A 475 -19.51 11.28 -3.71
N THR A 476 -20.11 10.13 -3.44
CA THR A 476 -21.11 9.99 -2.38
C THR A 476 -20.56 9.08 -1.28
N VAL A 477 -20.47 9.59 -0.07
CA VAL A 477 -20.07 8.83 1.12
C VAL A 477 -21.29 8.59 1.97
N THR A 478 -21.60 7.33 2.24
CA THR A 478 -22.72 6.92 3.08
C THR A 478 -22.24 6.19 4.32
N ASP A 479 -22.53 6.70 5.50
CA ASP A 479 -22.41 5.99 6.77
C ASP A 479 -23.55 4.97 6.86
N LEU A 480 -23.26 3.70 6.68
CA LEU A 480 -24.29 2.66 6.70
C LEU A 480 -24.90 2.42 8.08
N LYS A 481 -24.19 2.80 9.15
CA LYS A 481 -24.69 2.65 10.52
C LYS A 481 -25.74 3.72 10.87
N LYS A 482 -25.55 4.94 10.38
CA LYS A 482 -26.49 6.06 10.58
C LYS A 482 -27.48 6.19 9.44
N ASN A 483 -27.18 5.60 8.28
CA ASN A 483 -27.91 5.79 7.04
C ASN A 483 -27.94 7.26 6.58
N GLU A 484 -26.78 7.94 6.73
CA GLU A 484 -26.58 9.32 6.33
C GLU A 484 -25.62 9.37 5.15
N SER A 485 -25.91 10.20 4.16
CA SER A 485 -25.07 10.35 2.96
C SER A 485 -24.65 11.81 2.79
N ASN A 486 -23.38 11.99 2.43
CA ASN A 486 -22.83 13.26 1.99
C ASN A 486 -22.34 13.15 0.54
N THR A 487 -22.52 14.21 -0.25
CA THR A 487 -22.07 14.27 -1.64
C THR A 487 -21.04 15.36 -1.82
N ILE A 488 -19.90 14.98 -2.38
CA ILE A 488 -18.78 15.85 -2.65
C ILE A 488 -18.64 16.00 -4.16
N ALA A 489 -18.52 17.22 -4.65
CA ALA A 489 -18.11 17.51 -6.02
C ALA A 489 -16.58 17.71 -6.04
N PRO A 490 -15.78 16.75 -6.54
CA PRO A 490 -14.34 16.93 -6.58
C PRO A 490 -13.97 18.04 -7.55
N SER A 491 -13.09 18.93 -7.12
CA SER A 491 -12.50 19.95 -7.99
C SER A 491 -11.17 19.44 -8.49
N GLY A 492 -11.00 19.21 -9.78
CA GLY A 492 -9.71 18.87 -10.35
C GLY A 492 -9.80 18.10 -11.67
N GLY A 493 -8.71 18.12 -12.42
CA GLY A 493 -8.56 17.45 -13.70
C GLY A 493 -8.34 15.92 -13.58
N SER A 494 -7.55 15.36 -14.49
CA SER A 494 -7.30 13.92 -14.64
C SER A 494 -6.60 13.22 -13.45
N ASP A 495 -6.09 13.96 -12.46
CA ASP A 495 -5.45 13.44 -11.26
C ASP A 495 -6.13 14.03 -10.02
N VAL A 496 -7.21 13.39 -9.57
CA VAL A 496 -8.00 13.86 -8.45
C VAL A 496 -7.54 13.16 -7.17
N SER A 497 -7.06 13.93 -6.20
CA SER A 497 -6.95 13.49 -4.81
C SER A 497 -8.29 13.77 -4.14
N ILE A 498 -9.03 12.72 -3.80
CA ILE A 498 -10.30 12.86 -3.09
C ILE A 498 -10.01 12.65 -1.62
N GLU A 499 -10.01 13.74 -0.86
CA GLU A 499 -9.94 13.69 0.59
C GLU A 499 -11.35 13.62 1.16
N ILE A 500 -11.68 12.51 1.82
CA ILE A 500 -12.98 12.30 2.48
C ILE A 500 -12.83 12.47 4.01
N THR A 501 -11.84 13.20 4.45
CA THR A 501 -11.42 13.29 5.85
C THR A 501 -12.51 13.72 6.82
N GLN A 502 -13.47 14.54 6.37
CA GLN A 502 -14.56 14.99 7.25
C GLN A 502 -15.66 13.94 7.43
N ASP A 503 -15.85 13.08 6.44
CA ASP A 503 -16.95 12.14 6.36
C ASP A 503 -16.54 10.69 6.66
N THR A 504 -15.24 10.41 6.77
CA THR A 504 -14.68 9.09 7.07
C THR A 504 -13.76 9.15 8.29
N THR A 505 -14.33 9.51 9.44
CA THR A 505 -13.60 9.50 10.70
C THR A 505 -14.00 8.30 11.54
N PHE A 506 -13.06 7.39 11.82
CA PHE A 506 -13.24 6.28 12.74
C PHE A 506 -12.88 6.71 14.16
N LYS A 507 -13.80 6.48 15.11
CA LYS A 507 -13.63 6.88 16.52
C LYS A 507 -13.67 5.68 17.43
N ASN A 508 -12.51 5.28 17.95
CA ASN A 508 -12.42 4.27 18.97
C ASN A 508 -12.40 4.90 20.36
N THR A 509 -12.81 4.14 21.35
CA THR A 509 -12.70 4.53 22.75
C THR A 509 -11.87 3.51 23.51
N TYR A 510 -10.98 3.99 24.35
CA TYR A 510 -10.16 3.16 25.21
C TYR A 510 -10.74 3.15 26.62
N SER A 511 -10.78 1.97 27.25
CA SER A 511 -11.10 1.79 28.66
C SER A 511 -10.25 0.65 29.24
N ALA A 512 -9.93 0.78 30.52
CA ALA A 512 -9.16 -0.24 31.24
C ALA A 512 -9.98 -0.87 32.36
N GLU A 513 -9.78 -2.16 32.60
CA GLU A 513 -10.44 -2.91 33.65
C GLU A 513 -9.44 -3.53 34.62
N GLY A 514 -9.81 -3.61 35.87
CA GLY A 514 -9.04 -4.27 36.90
C GLY A 514 -9.93 -4.72 38.06
N SER A 515 -9.36 -5.45 38.99
CA SER A 515 -10.09 -5.93 40.12
C SER A 515 -9.24 -5.97 41.39
N TRP A 516 -9.88 -5.97 42.52
CA TRP A 516 -9.27 -6.23 43.83
C TRP A 516 -10.23 -6.98 44.71
N THR A 517 -9.69 -7.81 45.58
CA THR A 517 -10.49 -8.58 46.55
C THR A 517 -10.30 -8.02 47.94
N PRO A 518 -11.33 -7.40 48.55
CA PRO A 518 -11.24 -6.86 49.90
C PRO A 518 -11.08 -7.98 50.93
N GLN A 519 -10.13 -7.81 51.85
CA GLN A 519 -9.89 -8.80 52.91
C GLN A 519 -9.56 -8.08 54.23
N VAL A 520 -10.01 -8.63 55.31
CA VAL A 520 -9.65 -8.20 56.69
C VAL A 520 -9.44 -9.43 57.57
N THR A 521 -8.65 -9.26 58.60
CA THR A 521 -8.46 -10.28 59.64
C THR A 521 -9.42 -10.01 60.81
N LYS A 522 -10.09 -11.07 61.29
CA LYS A 522 -10.83 -11.07 62.52
C LYS A 522 -10.08 -11.83 63.59
N LYS A 523 -9.86 -11.20 64.73
CA LYS A 523 -9.23 -11.83 65.91
C LYS A 523 -10.13 -11.71 67.13
N VAL A 524 -10.05 -12.72 67.99
CA VAL A 524 -10.77 -12.72 69.28
C VAL A 524 -9.75 -12.93 70.39
N ASP A 525 -9.67 -12.01 71.32
CA ASP A 525 -8.83 -12.10 72.48
C ASP A 525 -9.63 -12.66 73.67
N GLY A 526 -9.15 -13.78 74.25
CA GLY A 526 -9.72 -14.41 75.42
C GLY A 526 -10.93 -15.31 75.20
N GLY A 527 -11.33 -15.53 73.94
CA GLY A 527 -12.50 -16.34 73.59
C GLY A 527 -12.37 -17.07 72.28
N GLU A 528 -13.42 -17.78 71.87
CA GLU A 528 -13.51 -18.53 70.61
C GLU A 528 -14.14 -17.65 69.51
N MET A 529 -13.79 -17.94 68.25
CA MET A 529 -14.46 -17.29 67.12
C MET A 529 -15.94 -17.60 67.11
N LYS A 530 -16.75 -16.55 66.98
CA LYS A 530 -18.19 -16.61 66.73
C LYS A 530 -18.50 -16.16 65.32
N ARG A 531 -19.75 -16.19 64.92
CA ARG A 531 -20.22 -15.69 63.67
C ARG A 531 -20.39 -14.17 63.72
N PHE A 532 -19.29 -13.43 63.47
CA PHE A 532 -19.31 -11.95 63.40
C PHE A 532 -19.66 -11.50 62.00
N LYS A 533 -20.49 -10.45 61.89
CA LYS A 533 -20.94 -9.87 60.65
C LYS A 533 -20.01 -8.74 60.22
N PHE A 534 -19.63 -8.75 58.95
CA PHE A 534 -18.84 -7.69 58.31
C PHE A 534 -19.55 -7.15 57.10
N GLU A 535 -19.46 -5.87 56.87
CA GLU A 535 -20.00 -5.20 55.69
C GLU A 535 -18.92 -4.44 54.98
N LEU A 536 -18.86 -4.65 53.64
CA LEU A 536 -18.16 -3.80 52.67
C LEU A 536 -19.16 -2.80 52.12
N TYR A 537 -18.88 -1.50 52.20
CA TYR A 537 -19.78 -0.48 51.70
C TYR A 537 -19.02 0.71 51.09
N THR A 538 -19.73 1.55 50.35
CA THR A 538 -19.28 2.85 49.85
C THR A 538 -20.16 3.97 50.39
N LYS A 539 -19.65 5.22 50.34
CA LYS A 539 -20.42 6.42 50.65
C LYS A 539 -20.54 7.27 49.38
N ASP A 540 -21.73 7.79 49.10
CA ASP A 540 -21.93 8.78 48.06
C ASP A 540 -21.45 10.18 48.49
N SER A 541 -21.55 11.20 47.62
CA SER A 541 -21.17 12.57 47.90
C SER A 541 -21.97 13.21 49.02
N ASN A 542 -23.13 12.65 49.38
CA ASN A 542 -24.01 13.11 50.47
C ASN A 542 -23.77 12.30 51.75
N GLY A 543 -22.84 11.35 51.75
CA GLY A 543 -22.53 10.49 52.86
C GLY A 543 -23.48 9.28 53.04
N ASN A 544 -24.40 9.04 52.08
CA ASN A 544 -25.29 7.89 52.16
C ASN A 544 -24.50 6.60 51.90
N GLU A 545 -24.73 5.61 52.73
CA GLU A 545 -24.03 4.33 52.64
C GLU A 545 -24.75 3.37 51.72
N LYS A 546 -23.95 2.68 50.88
CA LYS A 546 -24.40 1.57 50.04
C LYS A 546 -23.58 0.34 50.36
N VAL A 547 -24.20 -0.67 50.96
CA VAL A 547 -23.57 -1.97 51.23
C VAL A 547 -23.40 -2.71 49.91
N LEU A 548 -22.16 -3.15 49.62
CA LEU A 548 -21.77 -3.88 48.45
C LEU A 548 -21.75 -5.40 48.68
N ASP A 549 -21.27 -5.81 49.88
CA ASP A 549 -21.19 -7.23 50.25
C ASP A 549 -21.24 -7.38 51.78
N THR A 550 -21.75 -8.52 52.23
CA THR A 550 -21.83 -8.92 53.62
C THR A 550 -21.21 -10.29 53.83
N LYS A 551 -20.29 -10.38 54.77
CA LYS A 551 -19.61 -11.66 55.13
C LYS A 551 -19.70 -11.92 56.60
N TYR A 552 -19.50 -13.18 56.97
CA TYR A 552 -19.51 -13.68 58.33
C TYR A 552 -18.28 -14.53 58.59
N THR A 553 -17.76 -14.47 59.82
CA THR A 553 -16.78 -15.47 60.29
C THR A 553 -17.45 -16.80 60.58
N GLU A 554 -16.71 -17.90 60.41
CA GLU A 554 -17.20 -19.22 60.79
C GLU A 554 -16.97 -19.47 62.27
N LYS A 555 -17.95 -20.11 62.91
CA LYS A 555 -17.91 -20.46 64.34
C LYS A 555 -16.90 -21.58 64.61
N GLY A 556 -16.05 -21.41 65.63
CA GLY A 556 -15.18 -22.47 66.14
C GLY A 556 -13.87 -22.69 65.35
N THR A 557 -13.44 -21.75 64.54
CA THR A 557 -12.21 -21.81 63.76
C THR A 557 -10.97 -21.24 64.47
N GLY A 558 -10.84 -21.43 65.77
CA GLY A 558 -9.75 -20.81 66.53
C GLY A 558 -10.10 -19.40 67.01
N ASN A 559 -9.07 -18.58 67.21
CA ASN A 559 -9.23 -17.19 67.66
C ASN A 559 -8.94 -16.14 66.56
N GLU A 560 -8.57 -16.59 65.32
CA GLU A 560 -8.31 -15.71 64.18
C GLU A 560 -8.93 -16.29 62.89
N SER A 561 -9.48 -15.44 62.03
CA SER A 561 -10.12 -15.79 60.79
C SER A 561 -9.97 -14.69 59.77
N THR A 562 -9.72 -15.03 58.51
CA THR A 562 -9.73 -14.08 57.36
C THR A 562 -11.15 -13.95 56.86
N VAL A 563 -11.59 -12.73 56.69
CA VAL A 563 -12.88 -12.35 56.07
C VAL A 563 -12.60 -11.82 54.69
N SER A 564 -12.98 -12.57 53.66
CA SER A 564 -12.82 -12.19 52.24
C SER A 564 -14.16 -11.84 51.64
N PHE A 565 -14.26 -10.67 51.06
CA PHE A 565 -15.44 -10.21 50.32
C PHE A 565 -15.40 -10.59 48.87
N ALA A 566 -16.48 -10.39 48.14
CA ALA A 566 -16.53 -10.57 46.70
C ALA A 566 -15.55 -9.62 46.00
N THR A 567 -14.88 -10.11 44.98
CA THR A 567 -13.99 -9.32 44.15
C THR A 567 -14.75 -8.14 43.55
N GLN A 568 -14.19 -6.94 43.66
CA GLN A 568 -14.72 -5.74 43.07
C GLN A 568 -14.06 -5.49 41.73
N THR A 569 -14.83 -5.47 40.64
CA THR A 569 -14.38 -5.09 39.32
C THR A 569 -14.48 -3.58 39.17
N ILE A 570 -13.42 -2.99 38.62
CA ILE A 570 -13.31 -1.55 38.37
C ILE A 570 -13.08 -1.40 36.86
N SER A 571 -13.95 -0.63 36.21
CA SER A 571 -13.81 -0.26 34.79
C SER A 571 -13.75 1.27 34.69
N LEU A 572 -12.71 1.79 34.10
CA LEU A 572 -12.45 3.24 34.00
C LEU A 572 -12.16 3.65 32.59
N GLY A 573 -12.84 4.69 32.12
CA GLY A 573 -12.45 5.43 30.92
C GLY A 573 -11.48 6.56 31.27
N ILE A 574 -10.89 7.20 30.25
CA ILE A 574 -9.90 8.27 30.48
C ILE A 574 -10.44 9.45 31.28
N LYS A 575 -11.72 9.78 31.10
CA LYS A 575 -12.37 10.89 31.81
C LYS A 575 -12.43 10.68 33.32
N ASP A 576 -12.22 9.45 33.75
CA ASP A 576 -12.24 9.04 35.14
C ASP A 576 -10.87 9.13 35.82
N LEU A 577 -9.79 9.29 35.02
CA LEU A 577 -8.41 9.27 35.49
C LEU A 577 -7.84 10.68 35.67
N ASP A 578 -6.90 10.81 36.61
CA ASP A 578 -6.12 12.03 36.79
C ASP A 578 -4.96 12.13 35.79
N SER A 579 -4.14 13.19 35.86
CA SER A 579 -2.99 13.42 35.00
C SER A 579 -1.89 12.34 35.10
N ASN A 580 -1.92 11.51 36.14
CA ASN A 580 -1.00 10.37 36.33
C ASN A 580 -1.64 9.05 35.90
N ARG A 581 -2.76 9.10 35.17
CA ARG A 581 -3.57 7.96 34.76
C ARG A 581 -4.03 7.09 35.94
N GLN A 582 -4.43 7.73 37.04
CA GLN A 582 -4.85 7.05 38.23
C GLN A 582 -6.22 7.57 38.71
N LYS A 583 -6.96 6.71 39.42
CA LYS A 583 -8.14 7.06 40.16
C LYS A 583 -8.10 6.43 41.53
N LYS A 584 -8.42 7.20 42.54
CA LYS A 584 -8.59 6.72 43.92
C LYS A 584 -10.06 6.45 44.16
N LEU A 585 -10.37 5.22 44.56
CA LEU A 585 -11.71 4.75 44.91
C LEU A 585 -11.73 4.46 46.41
N THR A 586 -12.78 4.89 47.11
CA THR A 586 -12.87 4.73 48.55
C THR A 586 -13.97 3.73 48.92
N TYR A 587 -13.59 2.76 49.70
CA TYR A 587 -14.46 1.74 50.25
C TYR A 587 -14.31 1.76 51.77
N TYR A 588 -15.24 1.14 52.45
CA TYR A 588 -15.22 1.03 53.90
C TYR A 588 -15.57 -0.39 54.32
N ILE A 589 -14.91 -0.89 55.37
CA ILE A 589 -15.19 -2.18 55.96
C ILE A 589 -15.43 -1.97 57.47
N ARG A 590 -16.53 -2.49 57.96
CA ARG A 590 -16.87 -2.46 59.38
C ARG A 590 -17.32 -3.82 59.88
N GLU A 591 -17.13 -4.04 61.18
CA GLU A 591 -17.83 -5.09 61.89
C GLU A 591 -19.20 -4.54 62.34
N CYS A 592 -20.25 -5.32 62.14
CA CYS A 592 -21.61 -4.93 62.53
C CYS A 592 -21.98 -5.58 63.85
N ALA A 593 -22.83 -4.91 64.60
CA ALA A 593 -23.49 -5.55 65.77
C ALA A 593 -24.24 -6.82 65.29
N ALA A 594 -24.32 -7.83 66.17
CA ALA A 594 -25.05 -9.04 65.85
C ALA A 594 -26.50 -8.75 65.47
N ASP A 595 -26.99 -9.42 64.41
CA ASP A 595 -28.40 -9.30 64.00
C ASP A 595 -29.32 -9.75 65.15
N ALA A 596 -30.44 -9.08 65.31
CA ALA A 596 -31.39 -9.29 66.38
C ALA A 596 -31.94 -10.72 66.50
N GLY A 597 -31.80 -11.56 65.46
CA GLY A 597 -32.16 -12.99 65.46
C GLY A 597 -31.11 -13.94 66.05
N GLU A 598 -29.85 -13.49 66.22
CA GLU A 598 -28.76 -14.28 66.80
C GLU A 598 -28.37 -13.86 68.24
N GLY A 599 -29.25 -13.13 68.91
CA GLY A 599 -29.05 -12.28 70.07
C GLY A 599 -28.58 -12.90 71.38
N THR A 600 -28.09 -14.15 71.41
CA THR A 600 -27.44 -14.74 72.57
C THR A 600 -26.03 -15.29 72.31
N SER A 601 -25.58 -15.34 71.07
CA SER A 601 -24.32 -15.99 70.73
C SER A 601 -23.08 -15.15 71.04
N HIS A 602 -23.21 -13.85 71.17
CA HIS A 602 -22.10 -12.92 71.40
C HIS A 602 -22.05 -12.35 72.84
N LYS A 603 -22.77 -12.97 73.79
CA LYS A 603 -22.73 -12.55 75.19
C LYS A 603 -21.32 -12.68 75.79
N GLY A 604 -20.82 -11.60 76.34
CA GLY A 604 -19.47 -11.48 76.87
C GLY A 604 -18.41 -11.00 75.87
N TYR A 605 -18.78 -10.79 74.63
CA TYR A 605 -17.89 -10.20 73.63
C TYR A 605 -18.09 -8.71 73.51
N THR A 606 -16.99 -7.98 73.45
CA THR A 606 -17.00 -6.55 73.14
C THR A 606 -16.52 -6.42 71.68
N ASN A 607 -17.38 -5.95 70.76
CA ASN A 607 -17.08 -5.78 69.38
C ASN A 607 -16.09 -4.63 69.13
N ASP A 608 -15.28 -4.77 68.15
CA ASP A 608 -14.44 -3.71 67.63
C ASP A 608 -15.32 -2.67 66.90
N THR A 609 -15.19 -1.40 67.29
CA THR A 609 -16.02 -0.30 66.76
C THR A 609 -15.34 0.49 65.66
N LYS A 610 -14.09 0.15 65.33
CA LYS A 610 -13.37 0.83 64.25
C LYS A 610 -13.94 0.47 62.89
N THR A 611 -13.61 1.29 61.92
CA THR A 611 -13.89 1.07 60.50
C THR A 611 -12.56 1.11 59.76
N PHE A 612 -12.36 0.26 58.76
CA PHE A 612 -11.29 0.44 57.85
C PHE A 612 -11.80 1.20 56.61
N LYS A 613 -11.22 2.37 56.36
CA LYS A 613 -11.31 3.08 55.09
C LYS A 613 -10.29 2.50 54.17
N VAL A 614 -10.73 1.95 53.02
CA VAL A 614 -9.87 1.32 52.03
C VAL A 614 -9.77 2.24 50.84
N MET A 615 -8.59 2.80 50.60
CA MET A 615 -8.32 3.61 49.43
C MET A 615 -7.66 2.76 48.35
N VAL A 616 -8.40 2.43 47.30
CA VAL A 616 -7.89 1.65 46.17
C VAL A 616 -7.41 2.61 45.12
N THR A 617 -6.10 2.61 44.88
CA THR A 617 -5.50 3.33 43.75
C THR A 617 -5.53 2.41 42.52
N ALA A 618 -6.41 2.72 41.57
CA ALA A 618 -6.49 2.07 40.28
C ALA A 618 -5.64 2.86 39.30
N LYS A 619 -4.56 2.25 38.78
CA LYS A 619 -3.65 2.83 37.80
C LYS A 619 -3.81 2.09 36.46
N ASP A 620 -4.05 2.84 35.41
CA ASP A 620 -4.11 2.33 34.06
C ASP A 620 -2.68 1.97 33.56
N ASN A 621 -2.55 0.75 33.02
CA ASN A 621 -1.29 0.23 32.47
C ASN A 621 -1.16 0.48 30.97
N GLU A 622 -2.15 1.14 30.34
CA GLU A 622 -2.22 1.45 28.89
C GLU A 622 -2.41 0.24 27.97
N ASP A 623 -2.63 -0.92 28.54
CA ASP A 623 -2.86 -2.21 27.87
C ASP A 623 -4.29 -2.76 28.08
N GLY A 624 -5.24 -1.91 28.46
CA GLY A 624 -6.61 -2.31 28.80
C GLY A 624 -6.76 -2.84 30.21
N THR A 625 -5.70 -2.89 31.01
CA THR A 625 -5.74 -3.37 32.40
C THR A 625 -5.49 -2.25 33.40
N LEU A 626 -6.08 -2.42 34.60
CA LEU A 626 -5.80 -1.58 35.76
C LEU A 626 -5.01 -2.35 36.81
N THR A 627 -3.96 -1.73 37.30
CA THR A 627 -3.31 -2.19 38.54
C THR A 627 -4.05 -1.55 39.73
N CYS A 628 -4.72 -2.38 40.53
CA CYS A 628 -5.49 -1.93 41.71
C CYS A 628 -4.70 -2.21 43.00
N LYS A 629 -4.27 -1.16 43.70
CA LYS A 629 -3.53 -1.25 44.97
C LYS A 629 -4.37 -0.71 46.11
N PRO A 630 -4.84 -1.57 47.06
CA PRO A 630 -5.54 -1.12 48.24
C PRO A 630 -4.57 -0.59 49.31
N ALA A 631 -4.99 0.42 50.06
CA ALA A 631 -4.36 0.92 51.26
C ALA A 631 -5.44 1.05 52.33
N TYR A 632 -5.24 0.42 53.52
CA TYR A 632 -6.22 0.35 54.59
C TYR A 632 -5.87 1.36 55.69
N TYR A 633 -6.75 2.27 55.98
CA TYR A 633 -6.62 3.25 57.05
C TYR A 633 -7.62 2.94 58.14
N GLU A 634 -7.16 2.86 59.37
CA GLU A 634 -8.04 2.70 60.52
C GLU A 634 -8.76 4.01 60.81
N VAL A 635 -10.09 3.97 60.95
CA VAL A 635 -10.93 5.08 61.38
C VAL A 635 -11.52 4.70 62.73
N ASP A 636 -11.23 5.51 63.73
CA ASP A 636 -11.74 5.26 65.08
C ASP A 636 -13.21 5.66 65.22
N ALA A 637 -13.76 5.42 66.43
CA ALA A 637 -15.15 5.76 66.75
C ALA A 637 -15.45 7.27 66.71
N ASN A 638 -14.45 8.14 66.62
CA ASN A 638 -14.54 9.59 66.49
C ASN A 638 -14.29 10.11 65.09
N ASP A 639 -14.34 9.22 64.09
CA ASP A 639 -14.01 9.52 62.68
C ASP A 639 -12.57 10.04 62.47
N GLN A 640 -11.61 9.68 63.33
CA GLN A 640 -10.21 10.02 63.17
C GLN A 640 -9.50 8.93 62.38
N GLU A 641 -8.94 9.30 61.20
CA GLU A 641 -8.20 8.40 60.30
C GLU A 641 -6.74 8.30 60.74
N SER A 642 -6.18 7.07 60.70
CA SER A 642 -4.76 6.83 60.98
C SER A 642 -3.87 7.53 59.94
N ALA A 643 -2.74 8.08 60.39
CA ALA A 643 -1.81 8.82 59.50
C ALA A 643 -1.14 7.92 58.42
N ASN A 644 -1.01 6.62 58.69
CA ASN A 644 -0.39 5.66 57.80
C ASN A 644 -1.31 4.44 57.56
N PRO A 645 -1.28 3.86 56.36
CA PRO A 645 -2.03 2.65 56.09
C PRO A 645 -1.43 1.44 56.85
N THR A 646 -2.28 0.47 57.13
CA THR A 646 -1.86 -0.82 57.70
C THR A 646 -1.87 -1.92 56.63
N ASP A 647 -0.85 -2.78 56.67
CA ASP A 647 -0.78 -3.96 55.78
C ASP A 647 -1.62 -5.13 56.31
N ASN A 648 -2.06 -5.05 57.58
CA ASN A 648 -2.85 -6.12 58.20
C ASN A 648 -4.09 -5.52 58.89
N PRO A 649 -5.17 -5.23 58.16
CA PRO A 649 -6.39 -4.69 58.70
C PRO A 649 -7.09 -5.72 59.60
N THR A 650 -6.97 -5.55 60.90
CA THR A 650 -7.45 -6.51 61.88
C THR A 650 -8.50 -5.92 62.79
N PHE A 651 -9.65 -6.58 62.94
CA PHE A 651 -10.69 -6.31 63.92
C PHE A 651 -10.48 -7.23 65.12
N ILE A 652 -10.44 -6.68 66.32
CA ILE A 652 -10.17 -7.43 67.54
C ILE A 652 -11.36 -7.31 68.51
N ASN A 653 -12.06 -8.40 68.73
CA ASN A 653 -13.06 -8.49 69.79
C ASN A 653 -12.45 -9.07 71.06
N THR A 654 -12.82 -8.59 72.20
CA THR A 654 -12.41 -9.13 73.49
C THR A 654 -13.56 -9.90 74.13
N TYR A 655 -13.24 -11.06 74.66
CA TYR A 655 -14.18 -11.86 75.42
C TYR A 655 -13.87 -11.75 76.88
N SER A 656 -14.85 -11.35 77.71
CA SER A 656 -14.75 -11.35 79.17
C SER A 656 -15.95 -12.07 79.78
N THR A 657 -15.66 -12.99 80.68
CA THR A 657 -16.65 -13.63 81.49
C THR A 657 -16.97 -12.65 82.64
N SER A 658 -18.15 -12.03 82.62
CA SER A 658 -18.64 -11.37 83.81
C SER A 658 -18.94 -12.45 84.86
N LEU A 659 -18.07 -12.66 85.82
CA LEU A 659 -18.46 -13.34 87.03
C LEU A 659 -19.58 -12.52 87.70
N PRO A 660 -20.70 -13.13 88.07
CA PRO A 660 -21.71 -12.42 88.83
C PRO A 660 -21.10 -12.05 90.18
N LEU A 661 -20.77 -10.83 90.35
CA LEU A 661 -20.45 -10.22 91.68
C LEU A 661 -21.68 -10.17 92.52
N SER A 662 -22.19 -11.35 92.92
CA SER A 662 -23.19 -11.42 94.01
C SER A 662 -22.45 -11.54 95.33
N GLY A 663 -22.31 -10.39 96.03
CA GLY A 663 -21.91 -10.41 97.44
C GLY A 663 -20.70 -9.58 97.84
N MET A 664 -20.22 -8.64 97.09
CA MET A 664 -19.19 -7.71 97.59
C MET A 664 -19.76 -6.35 97.84
N SER A 665 -19.72 -5.95 99.12
CA SER A 665 -20.11 -4.59 99.63
C SER A 665 -19.18 -3.54 99.05
N GLY A 666 -19.65 -2.32 98.82
CA GLY A 666 -19.00 -1.18 98.15
C GLY A 666 -17.59 -0.78 98.60
N VAL A 667 -17.03 -1.46 99.62
CA VAL A 667 -15.65 -1.22 100.12
C VAL A 667 -14.60 -1.89 99.29
N THR A 668 -14.91 -3.00 98.64
CA THR A 668 -13.93 -3.75 97.79
C THR A 668 -13.68 -3.11 96.46
N LEU A 669 -14.64 -2.38 95.90
CA LEU A 669 -14.45 -1.63 94.64
C LEU A 669 -13.43 -0.48 94.81
N THR A 670 -13.38 0.15 95.99
CA THR A 670 -12.46 1.24 96.29
C THR A 670 -11.00 0.74 96.40
N TYR A 671 -10.80 -0.47 96.94
CA TYR A 671 -9.45 -1.09 96.97
C TYR A 671 -8.95 -1.58 95.64
N LEU A 672 -9.79 -2.06 94.75
CA LEU A 672 -9.42 -2.47 93.39
C LEU A 672 -9.11 -1.21 92.57
N ALA A 673 -9.87 -0.17 92.64
CA ALA A 673 -9.56 1.10 91.97
C ALA A 673 -8.25 1.71 92.52
N GLY A 674 -7.98 1.61 93.81
CA GLY A 674 -6.73 2.08 94.45
C GLY A 674 -5.52 1.27 93.98
N ALA A 675 -5.66 -0.05 93.86
CA ALA A 675 -4.60 -0.92 93.35
C ALA A 675 -4.28 -0.67 91.83
N ALA A 676 -5.31 -0.37 91.04
CA ALA A 676 -5.11 -0.04 89.59
C ALA A 676 -4.38 1.32 89.47
N VAL A 677 -4.69 2.31 90.30
CA VAL A 677 -3.98 3.57 90.29
C VAL A 677 -2.54 3.43 90.77
N LEU A 678 -2.27 2.56 91.78
CA LEU A 678 -0.89 2.28 92.21
C LEU A 678 -0.07 1.52 91.15
N CYS A 679 -0.66 0.60 90.43
CA CYS A 679 0.00 -0.10 89.33
C CYS A 679 0.27 0.85 88.17
N ALA A 680 -0.61 1.73 87.81
CA ALA A 680 -0.43 2.77 86.79
C ALA A 680 0.68 3.75 87.23
N ALA A 681 0.72 4.17 88.49
CA ALA A 681 1.76 5.05 89.02
C ALA A 681 3.14 4.34 89.03
N ALA A 682 3.20 3.04 89.38
CA ALA A 682 4.42 2.27 89.34
C ALA A 682 4.94 2.05 87.90
N ALA A 683 4.04 1.81 86.96
CA ALA A 683 4.39 1.72 85.53
C ALA A 683 4.88 3.07 84.99
N TRP A 684 4.24 4.17 85.41
CA TRP A 684 4.69 5.50 84.99
C TRP A 684 6.05 5.89 85.58
N MET A 685 6.34 5.51 86.85
CA MET A 685 7.64 5.74 87.48
C MET A 685 8.73 4.84 86.83
N HIS A 686 8.37 3.60 86.42
CA HIS A 686 9.31 2.71 85.69
C HIS A 686 9.67 3.25 84.31
N ILE A 687 8.67 3.79 83.59
CA ILE A 687 8.90 4.44 82.24
C ILE A 687 9.75 5.70 82.42
N ARG A 688 9.52 6.50 83.47
CA ARG A 688 10.27 7.72 83.78
C ARG A 688 11.74 7.41 84.20
N ARG A 689 11.98 6.33 84.92
CA ARG A 689 13.33 5.85 85.26
C ARG A 689 14.10 5.34 83.99
N LYS A 690 13.44 4.68 83.05
CA LYS A 690 14.04 4.27 81.76
C LYS A 690 14.33 5.50 80.87
N ALA A 691 13.51 6.49 80.91
CA ALA A 691 13.75 7.72 80.15
C ALA A 691 14.94 8.51 80.66
N ASN A 692 15.15 8.57 81.97
CA ASN A 692 16.29 9.26 82.62
C ASN A 692 17.60 8.45 82.50
N ALA A 693 17.57 7.13 82.36
CA ALA A 693 18.75 6.32 82.13
C ALA A 693 19.29 6.40 80.69
N LYS A 694 18.49 6.83 79.70
CA LYS A 694 18.91 7.05 78.32
C LYS A 694 19.42 8.48 78.02
N GLY A 695 19.40 9.40 79.04
CA GLY A 695 19.83 10.79 78.90
C GLY A 695 21.30 11.03 79.33
N GLY A 696 22.06 10.00 79.70
CA GLY A 696 23.39 10.12 80.35
C GLY A 696 24.61 9.72 79.56
N GLU A 697 24.50 9.46 78.27
CA GLU A 697 25.67 9.16 77.42
C GLU A 697 25.66 10.03 76.15
N ARG A 698 26.09 11.26 76.34
CA ARG A 698 26.72 12.07 75.30
C ARG A 698 27.45 13.26 75.95
N ARG A 699 28.66 13.00 76.43
CA ARG A 699 29.79 13.94 76.46
C ARG A 699 31.06 13.14 76.78
N GLU A 700 31.72 12.76 75.74
CA GLU A 700 33.14 12.96 75.47
C GLU A 700 33.42 12.53 74.03
#